data_d02f447009c4a9084e1ae60c48cb070c
#
_entry.id   d02f447009c4a9084e1ae60c48cb070c
#
_cell.length_a   1.000
_cell.length_b   1.000
_cell.length_c   1.000
_cell.angle_alpha   90.00
_cell.angle_beta   90.00
_cell.angle_gamma   90.00
#
_symmetry.space_group_name_H-M   'P 1'
#
loop_
_entity.id
_entity.type
_entity.pdbx_description
1 polymer ?
#
loop_
_entity_poly.entity_id
_entity_poly.type
_entity_poly.pdbx_seq_one_letter_code
_entity_poly.pdbx_strand_id
1 'polypeptide(L)'
;MPAIDSIFVVETGPAVDPASILTEAKRMRYAQIRQQGRSYFIKCAAAIAVIFVVASACGAQAKPEGQAPEALWTQELNKYPGLLAEFGRLAERLQNDLKFPEARGDSRLLPLMPESTMSYAAFPNYGDAAHQVLKVFRQELQESSVLRDWWQHGEPATAGPKVEDSLEKFYQVSQYLGGEIVVSGAMEGREPRLLMVAEVRKPGLKKFLQQMVSELAGKSKPGVRVLDPQELATTKDKGQEQELVVLVRPDFVVGALDLATLRSFNARLSRSSREFVSTPFGQRVVQEYQGGVTVLAAADLHKILSQVPPGTNQNQLAFQHSGFADLKYLVWGHKSVAGQAISQVELSFSAPRHGAASWLAKPALLSSLDFASPKAMLAGTVLLKDPAQIFEDVKELTSASNSSAFAALAQFEQALKLSLKDDLLSQLGGEITLELDNVTPPQPEWKAIFGVKDVNRLQQTLSMLLAAAHFDAEHVDDGGVTYYTVRIPNAKAASEIGYAFVDGYLVIGSSRDVVAEAVRLHRTGESLAKSEKLLASLPPGHSLSASALLYQDPLAMTALRLRQVAPGLAESLAQLATESTPGAIWVYGEETAIREASTSSAMDVGGVLIVAAIAIPNLLRSRIAANEASAVGSVRTVSTAQVVYSTTYPKRGYAPDLATLGPDPRGPNVYTADHAGLLDETLANKSCTADAWCTKSGYRFRVTADCKQHQCEEYVVVATPVDSNTRTRSFCSTSDGVIRSKMDSPLTSPVTASECKAWPPLQ
;
A
#
# COMPACT_ATOMS: atom_id res chain seq x y z
N MET A 1 41.75 -20.55 6.45
CA MET A 1 41.14 -20.19 5.18
C MET A 1 40.00 -21.14 4.73
N PRO A 2 39.11 -21.58 5.64
CA PRO A 2 37.88 -22.26 5.19
C PRO A 2 36.59 -21.44 5.40
N ALA A 3 36.67 -20.14 5.77
CA ALA A 3 35.50 -19.37 6.14
C ALA A 3 35.00 -18.42 5.03
N ILE A 4 35.72 -18.28 3.91
CA ILE A 4 35.34 -17.40 2.79
C ILE A 4 34.53 -18.15 1.74
N ASP A 5 34.71 -19.46 1.62
CA ASP A 5 33.95 -20.29 0.67
C ASP A 5 32.49 -20.51 1.06
N SER A 6 32.11 -20.24 2.34
CA SER A 6 30.73 -20.45 2.81
C SER A 6 29.77 -19.29 2.51
N ILE A 7 30.25 -18.16 2.01
CA ILE A 7 29.39 -17.00 1.70
C ILE A 7 28.90 -17.01 0.24
N PHE A 8 29.55 -17.81 -0.62
CA PHE A 8 29.19 -17.89 -2.05
C PHE A 8 28.79 -19.30 -2.54
N VAL A 9 28.77 -20.31 -1.66
CA VAL A 9 28.22 -21.61 -2.02
C VAL A 9 26.75 -21.64 -1.63
N VAL A 10 25.89 -21.11 -2.52
CA VAL A 10 24.53 -21.61 -2.65
C VAL A 10 24.67 -23.01 -3.24
N GLU A 11 24.49 -24.06 -2.41
CA GLU A 11 24.33 -25.41 -2.90
C GLU A 11 23.32 -25.41 -4.05
N THR A 12 23.77 -25.81 -5.22
CA THR A 12 22.93 -26.03 -6.38
C THR A 12 22.08 -27.28 -6.10
N GLY A 13 20.95 -27.07 -5.42
CA GLY A 13 19.80 -27.93 -5.59
C GLY A 13 19.35 -27.90 -7.06
N PRO A 14 18.57 -28.89 -7.54
CA PRO A 14 18.23 -29.00 -8.96
C PRO A 14 17.71 -27.65 -9.46
N ALA A 15 18.25 -27.20 -10.58
CA ALA A 15 18.04 -25.89 -11.17
C ALA A 15 16.55 -25.56 -11.24
N VAL A 16 16.09 -24.73 -10.30
CA VAL A 16 14.75 -24.14 -10.35
C VAL A 16 14.87 -23.01 -11.36
N ASP A 17 14.13 -23.13 -12.44
CA ASP A 17 14.04 -22.11 -13.49
C ASP A 17 13.73 -20.74 -12.87
N PRO A 18 14.57 -19.71 -13.06
CA PRO A 18 14.32 -18.36 -12.54
C PRO A 18 12.99 -17.77 -13.01
N ALA A 19 12.48 -18.22 -14.17
CA ALA A 19 11.16 -17.87 -14.67
C ALA A 19 10.04 -18.46 -13.81
N SER A 20 10.23 -19.63 -13.19
CA SER A 20 9.25 -20.26 -12.30
C SER A 20 9.16 -19.52 -10.96
N ILE A 21 10.28 -19.07 -10.41
CA ILE A 21 10.32 -18.27 -9.15
C ILE A 21 9.69 -16.90 -9.36
N LEU A 22 9.95 -16.25 -10.50
CA LEU A 22 9.30 -14.98 -10.84
C LEU A 22 7.79 -15.15 -11.10
N THR A 23 7.39 -16.28 -11.68
CA THR A 23 5.99 -16.60 -11.96
C THR A 23 5.24 -16.97 -10.67
N GLU A 24 5.86 -17.71 -9.76
CA GLU A 24 5.31 -18.02 -8.45
C GLU A 24 5.27 -16.81 -7.52
N ALA A 25 6.31 -15.99 -7.50
CA ALA A 25 6.32 -14.72 -6.78
C ALA A 25 5.31 -13.72 -7.34
N LYS A 26 5.10 -13.68 -8.66
CA LYS A 26 4.03 -12.91 -9.30
C LYS A 26 2.64 -13.51 -9.01
N ARG A 27 2.46 -14.83 -9.07
CA ARG A 27 1.20 -15.51 -8.70
C ARG A 27 0.88 -15.30 -7.21
N MET A 28 1.84 -15.38 -6.30
CA MET A 28 1.65 -15.11 -4.88
C MET A 28 1.38 -13.63 -4.62
N ARG A 29 2.05 -12.69 -5.29
CA ARG A 29 1.73 -11.25 -5.20
C ARG A 29 0.35 -10.93 -5.78
N TYR A 30 -0.02 -11.48 -6.93
CA TYR A 30 -1.36 -11.27 -7.51
C TYR A 30 -2.47 -11.91 -6.69
N ALA A 31 -2.26 -13.09 -6.13
CA ALA A 31 -3.21 -13.73 -5.22
C ALA A 31 -3.31 -12.98 -3.88
N GLN A 32 -2.19 -12.44 -3.37
CA GLN A 32 -2.13 -11.64 -2.15
C GLN A 32 -2.78 -10.25 -2.33
N ILE A 33 -2.53 -9.58 -3.45
CA ILE A 33 -3.20 -8.31 -3.80
C ILE A 33 -4.69 -8.54 -4.04
N ARG A 34 -5.08 -9.66 -4.65
CA ARG A 34 -6.49 -10.02 -4.92
C ARG A 34 -7.27 -10.41 -3.66
N GLN A 35 -6.64 -11.00 -2.64
CA GLN A 35 -7.29 -11.42 -1.40
C GLN A 35 -7.26 -10.35 -0.29
N GLN A 36 -6.19 -9.57 -0.18
CA GLN A 36 -6.09 -8.48 0.81
C GLN A 36 -6.78 -7.19 0.32
N GLY A 37 -6.74 -6.90 -0.98
CA GLY A 37 -7.55 -5.86 -1.61
C GLY A 37 -9.05 -6.13 -1.50
N ARG A 38 -9.50 -7.40 -1.54
CA ARG A 38 -10.93 -7.71 -1.45
C ARG A 38 -11.57 -7.37 -0.11
N SER A 39 -10.91 -7.54 1.02
CA SER A 39 -11.56 -7.30 2.32
C SER A 39 -11.60 -5.83 2.74
N TYR A 40 -10.57 -5.04 2.42
CA TYR A 40 -10.55 -3.58 2.70
C TYR A 40 -11.12 -2.77 1.54
N PHE A 41 -10.83 -3.17 0.29
CA PHE A 41 -11.44 -2.60 -0.90
C PHE A 41 -12.94 -2.90 -0.97
N ILE A 42 -13.41 -4.05 -0.50
CA ILE A 42 -14.85 -4.36 -0.40
C ILE A 42 -15.52 -3.49 0.66
N LYS A 43 -14.85 -3.13 1.75
CA LYS A 43 -15.41 -2.22 2.77
C LYS A 43 -15.39 -0.75 2.34
N CYS A 44 -14.38 -0.31 1.61
CA CYS A 44 -14.36 1.01 0.96
C CYS A 44 -15.12 1.04 -0.37
N ALA A 45 -15.09 -0.04 -1.14
CA ALA A 45 -15.78 -0.17 -2.41
C ALA A 45 -17.29 -0.41 -2.27
N ALA A 46 -17.81 -0.80 -1.10
CA ALA A 46 -19.25 -0.82 -0.91
C ALA A 46 -19.86 0.59 -0.91
N ALA A 47 -19.13 1.61 -0.49
CA ALA A 47 -19.58 3.01 -0.64
C ALA A 47 -19.35 3.56 -2.05
N ILE A 48 -18.27 3.17 -2.70
CA ILE A 48 -18.03 3.40 -4.14
C ILE A 48 -18.91 2.44 -4.97
N ALA A 49 -19.44 1.38 -4.40
CA ALA A 49 -20.23 0.33 -5.07
C ALA A 49 -21.62 0.80 -5.51
N VAL A 50 -22.15 1.94 -5.07
CA VAL A 50 -23.28 2.54 -5.81
C VAL A 50 -22.80 3.10 -7.17
N ILE A 51 -21.55 3.54 -7.25
CA ILE A 51 -20.87 3.92 -8.50
C ILE A 51 -20.27 2.67 -9.17
N PHE A 52 -19.78 1.69 -8.41
CA PHE A 52 -19.14 0.46 -8.88
C PHE A 52 -20.02 -0.80 -8.83
N VAL A 53 -21.23 -0.77 -8.26
CA VAL A 53 -22.23 -1.82 -8.53
C VAL A 53 -22.57 -1.81 -10.02
N VAL A 54 -22.54 -0.64 -10.64
CA VAL A 54 -22.60 -0.53 -12.08
C VAL A 54 -21.33 -1.07 -12.74
N ALA A 55 -20.15 -0.89 -12.15
CA ALA A 55 -18.88 -1.40 -12.69
C ALA A 55 -18.54 -2.83 -12.23
N SER A 56 -19.05 -3.31 -11.09
CA SER A 56 -18.81 -4.68 -10.57
C SER A 56 -19.75 -5.72 -11.13
N ALA A 57 -20.84 -5.32 -11.79
CA ALA A 57 -21.61 -6.21 -12.66
C ALA A 57 -20.79 -6.67 -13.89
N CYS A 58 -19.67 -5.96 -14.18
CA CYS A 58 -18.67 -6.35 -15.18
C CYS A 58 -17.51 -7.16 -14.59
N GLY A 59 -17.55 -7.51 -13.30
CA GLY A 59 -16.68 -8.53 -12.73
C GLY A 59 -17.02 -9.88 -13.30
N ALA A 60 -16.73 -10.08 -14.59
CA ALA A 60 -16.64 -11.40 -15.17
C ALA A 60 -15.74 -12.24 -14.27
N GLN A 61 -16.26 -13.36 -13.83
CA GLN A 61 -15.48 -14.43 -13.25
C GLN A 61 -14.36 -14.76 -14.25
N ALA A 62 -13.18 -14.18 -14.07
CA ALA A 62 -12.00 -14.61 -14.77
C ALA A 62 -11.76 -16.05 -14.32
N LYS A 63 -12.03 -17.00 -15.21
CA LYS A 63 -11.59 -18.38 -15.06
C LYS A 63 -10.09 -18.38 -14.80
N PRO A 64 -9.59 -19.15 -13.83
CA PRO A 64 -8.16 -19.29 -13.61
C PRO A 64 -7.60 -20.34 -14.57
N GLU A 65 -7.41 -20.00 -15.81
CA GLU A 65 -6.61 -20.74 -16.79
C GLU A 65 -6.58 -19.90 -18.07
N GLY A 66 -5.50 -19.13 -18.27
CA GLY A 66 -5.38 -18.30 -19.45
C GLY A 66 -4.05 -17.59 -19.54
N GLN A 67 -3.53 -17.52 -20.72
CA GLN A 67 -2.33 -16.84 -21.15
C GLN A 67 -2.12 -15.49 -20.46
N ALA A 68 -0.86 -15.07 -20.31
CA ALA A 68 -0.52 -13.75 -19.76
C ALA A 68 -1.28 -12.66 -20.56
N PRO A 69 -1.74 -11.57 -19.90
CA PRO A 69 -2.47 -10.50 -20.58
C PRO A 69 -1.76 -9.95 -21.82
N GLU A 70 -0.43 -9.95 -21.80
CA GLU A 70 0.43 -9.51 -22.91
C GLU A 70 0.30 -10.41 -24.17
N ALA A 71 0.10 -11.73 -24.01
CA ALA A 71 -0.08 -12.65 -25.12
C ALA A 71 -1.47 -12.48 -25.77
N LEU A 72 -2.50 -12.16 -25.00
CA LEU A 72 -3.85 -11.88 -25.51
C LEU A 72 -3.86 -10.62 -26.37
N TRP A 73 -3.24 -9.54 -25.90
CA TRP A 73 -3.14 -8.30 -26.67
C TRP A 73 -2.38 -8.48 -27.98
N THR A 74 -1.31 -9.27 -27.99
CA THR A 74 -0.56 -9.58 -29.21
C THR A 74 -1.41 -10.31 -30.24
N GLN A 75 -2.23 -11.28 -29.80
CA GLN A 75 -3.15 -11.99 -30.68
C GLN A 75 -4.21 -11.05 -31.26
N GLU A 76 -4.80 -10.17 -30.43
CA GLU A 76 -5.81 -9.21 -30.88
C GLU A 76 -5.23 -8.20 -31.89
N LEU A 77 -4.04 -7.66 -31.64
CA LEU A 77 -3.38 -6.72 -32.56
C LEU A 77 -2.99 -7.38 -33.90
N ASN A 78 -2.58 -8.64 -33.88
CA ASN A 78 -2.30 -9.39 -35.11
C ASN A 78 -3.59 -9.71 -35.91
N LYS A 79 -4.68 -9.99 -35.17
CA LYS A 79 -5.99 -10.29 -35.78
C LYS A 79 -6.66 -9.05 -36.36
N TYR A 80 -6.44 -7.88 -35.75
CA TYR A 80 -7.03 -6.61 -36.16
C TYR A 80 -5.94 -5.58 -36.53
N PRO A 81 -5.32 -5.70 -37.73
CA PRO A 81 -4.29 -4.75 -38.17
C PRO A 81 -4.82 -3.32 -38.18
N GLY A 82 -4.08 -2.38 -37.60
CA GLY A 82 -4.45 -0.97 -37.46
C GLY A 82 -5.24 -0.64 -36.19
N LEU A 83 -5.62 -1.62 -35.36
CA LEU A 83 -6.36 -1.38 -34.12
C LEU A 83 -5.66 -0.38 -33.18
N LEU A 84 -4.33 -0.41 -33.13
CA LEU A 84 -3.57 0.54 -32.33
C LEU A 84 -3.72 2.00 -32.81
N ALA A 85 -3.70 2.22 -34.12
CA ALA A 85 -3.89 3.54 -34.69
C ALA A 85 -5.31 4.07 -34.39
N GLU A 86 -6.29 3.17 -34.35
CA GLU A 86 -7.67 3.51 -33.95
C GLU A 86 -7.75 3.92 -32.47
N PHE A 87 -7.03 3.19 -31.59
CA PHE A 87 -6.93 3.60 -30.18
C PHE A 87 -6.22 4.94 -30.01
N GLY A 88 -5.20 5.22 -30.84
CA GLY A 88 -4.53 6.53 -30.86
C GLY A 88 -5.51 7.65 -31.22
N ARG A 89 -6.31 7.47 -32.29
CA ARG A 89 -7.34 8.44 -32.69
C ARG A 89 -8.43 8.62 -31.64
N LEU A 90 -8.89 7.51 -31.04
CA LEU A 90 -9.86 7.57 -29.96
C LEU A 90 -9.31 8.35 -28.76
N ALA A 91 -8.06 8.10 -28.38
CA ALA A 91 -7.41 8.81 -27.27
C ALA A 91 -7.28 10.32 -27.55
N GLU A 92 -6.88 10.69 -28.77
CA GLU A 92 -6.79 12.09 -29.20
C GLU A 92 -8.15 12.79 -29.18
N ARG A 93 -9.22 12.15 -29.69
CA ARG A 93 -10.59 12.69 -29.61
C ARG A 93 -11.05 12.83 -28.17
N LEU A 94 -10.84 11.82 -27.33
CA LEU A 94 -11.20 11.90 -25.93
C LEU A 94 -10.46 13.05 -25.23
N GLN A 95 -9.18 13.25 -25.53
CA GLN A 95 -8.40 14.36 -24.98
C GLN A 95 -8.94 15.73 -25.40
N ASN A 96 -9.41 15.87 -26.63
CA ASN A 96 -9.92 17.13 -27.16
C ASN A 96 -11.38 17.43 -26.78
N ASP A 97 -12.23 16.40 -26.73
CA ASP A 97 -13.67 16.55 -26.56
C ASP A 97 -14.13 16.39 -25.10
N LEU A 98 -13.34 15.73 -24.24
CA LEU A 98 -13.76 15.42 -22.87
C LEU A 98 -13.66 16.66 -21.97
N LYS A 99 -14.79 17.03 -21.38
CA LYS A 99 -14.83 18.08 -20.36
C LYS A 99 -14.85 17.47 -18.98
N PHE A 100 -13.76 17.64 -18.25
CA PHE A 100 -13.67 17.24 -16.86
C PHE A 100 -14.31 18.29 -15.94
N PRO A 101 -14.88 17.87 -14.81
CA PRO A 101 -15.40 18.81 -13.82
C PRO A 101 -14.32 19.77 -13.33
N GLU A 102 -14.71 21.03 -13.14
CA GLU A 102 -13.83 22.09 -12.65
C GLU A 102 -13.43 21.85 -11.17
N ALA A 103 -12.30 22.44 -10.78
CA ALA A 103 -11.87 22.43 -9.39
C ALA A 103 -12.83 23.25 -8.52
N ARG A 104 -13.15 22.73 -7.33
CA ARG A 104 -14.06 23.34 -6.36
C ARG A 104 -13.27 24.08 -5.30
N GLY A 105 -13.71 25.29 -4.94
CA GLY A 105 -13.15 26.10 -3.86
C GLY A 105 -13.83 25.88 -2.51
N ASP A 106 -14.94 25.16 -2.48
CA ASP A 106 -15.71 24.83 -1.28
C ASP A 106 -16.49 23.54 -1.43
N SER A 107 -17.11 23.05 -0.35
CA SER A 107 -18.03 21.90 -0.35
C SER A 107 -19.24 22.19 0.52
N ARG A 108 -20.43 21.98 -0.04
CA ARG A 108 -21.69 22.04 0.71
C ARG A 108 -21.92 20.80 1.59
N LEU A 109 -21.24 19.69 1.28
CA LEU A 109 -21.36 18.43 1.99
C LEU A 109 -20.41 18.34 3.18
N LEU A 110 -19.25 19.00 3.12
CA LEU A 110 -18.23 18.97 4.18
C LEU A 110 -18.77 19.35 5.57
N PRO A 111 -19.58 20.42 5.74
CA PRO A 111 -20.15 20.79 7.04
C PRO A 111 -21.11 19.72 7.64
N LEU A 112 -21.61 18.81 6.81
CA LEU A 112 -22.55 17.77 7.25
C LEU A 112 -21.85 16.56 7.88
N MET A 113 -20.52 16.46 7.73
CA MET A 113 -19.77 15.31 8.21
C MET A 113 -19.77 15.22 9.75
N PRO A 114 -19.73 14.00 10.31
CA PRO A 114 -19.61 13.81 11.76
C PRO A 114 -18.29 14.39 12.31
N GLU A 115 -18.29 14.93 13.53
CA GLU A 115 -17.08 15.36 14.23
C GLU A 115 -16.04 14.23 14.38
N SER A 116 -16.53 13.00 14.52
CA SER A 116 -15.70 11.80 14.62
C SER A 116 -15.04 11.37 13.31
N THR A 117 -15.28 12.07 12.19
CA THR A 117 -14.67 11.76 10.89
C THR A 117 -13.17 11.69 10.99
N MET A 118 -12.60 10.58 10.51
CA MET A 118 -11.15 10.32 10.46
C MET A 118 -10.63 10.12 9.04
N SER A 119 -11.50 9.82 8.09
CA SER A 119 -11.19 9.79 6.67
C SER A 119 -12.26 10.52 5.88
N TYR A 120 -11.84 11.23 4.86
CA TYR A 120 -12.70 12.04 4.00
C TYR A 120 -12.24 11.90 2.55
N ALA A 121 -13.16 11.65 1.64
CA ALA A 121 -12.89 11.68 0.21
C ALA A 121 -14.03 12.37 -0.51
N ALA A 122 -13.70 13.22 -1.48
CA ALA A 122 -14.66 13.94 -2.29
C ALA A 122 -14.33 13.80 -3.77
N PHE A 123 -15.33 13.44 -4.54
CA PHE A 123 -15.24 13.23 -5.96
C PHE A 123 -16.26 14.11 -6.67
N PRO A 124 -15.95 14.64 -7.87
CA PRO A 124 -16.95 15.27 -8.68
C PRO A 124 -17.92 14.22 -9.23
N ASN A 125 -19.09 14.68 -9.62
CA ASN A 125 -20.03 13.87 -10.40
C ASN A 125 -19.52 13.72 -11.84
N TYR A 126 -18.91 12.58 -12.15
CA TYR A 126 -18.36 12.26 -13.47
C TYR A 126 -19.40 11.76 -14.49
N GLY A 127 -20.70 11.82 -14.20
CA GLY A 127 -21.72 11.25 -15.08
C GLY A 127 -21.71 11.81 -16.49
N ASP A 128 -21.62 13.13 -16.62
CA ASP A 128 -21.57 13.79 -17.94
C ASP A 128 -20.29 13.43 -18.70
N ALA A 129 -19.15 13.35 -18.02
CA ALA A 129 -17.89 12.92 -18.62
C ALA A 129 -17.96 11.45 -19.10
N ALA A 130 -18.50 10.55 -18.27
CA ALA A 130 -18.71 9.15 -18.65
C ALA A 130 -19.63 9.01 -19.88
N HIS A 131 -20.70 9.81 -19.95
CA HIS A 131 -21.59 9.84 -21.11
C HIS A 131 -20.88 10.37 -22.37
N GLN A 132 -20.04 11.40 -22.23
CA GLN A 132 -19.25 11.92 -23.35
C GLN A 132 -18.26 10.86 -23.86
N VAL A 133 -17.56 10.16 -22.96
CA VAL A 133 -16.66 9.02 -23.33
C VAL A 133 -17.43 7.99 -24.14
N LEU A 134 -18.61 7.57 -23.66
CA LEU A 134 -19.43 6.60 -24.35
C LEU A 134 -19.91 7.08 -25.72
N LYS A 135 -20.27 8.36 -25.82
CA LYS A 135 -20.68 9.00 -27.09
C LYS A 135 -19.55 9.02 -28.11
N VAL A 136 -18.37 9.50 -27.72
CA VAL A 136 -17.16 9.52 -28.58
C VAL A 136 -16.79 8.11 -29.01
N PHE A 137 -16.78 7.16 -28.09
CA PHE A 137 -16.48 5.76 -28.39
C PHE A 137 -17.48 5.16 -29.39
N ARG A 138 -18.79 5.37 -29.23
CA ARG A 138 -19.81 4.91 -30.17
C ARG A 138 -19.66 5.56 -31.54
N GLN A 139 -19.23 6.81 -31.60
CA GLN A 139 -18.95 7.49 -32.85
C GLN A 139 -17.75 6.86 -33.56
N GLU A 140 -16.66 6.59 -32.85
CA GLU A 140 -15.50 5.87 -33.40
C GLU A 140 -15.87 4.48 -33.91
N LEU A 141 -16.72 3.73 -33.20
CA LEU A 141 -17.24 2.45 -33.69
C LEU A 141 -18.04 2.58 -35.01
N GLN A 142 -18.64 3.71 -35.26
CA GLN A 142 -19.34 3.95 -36.54
C GLN A 142 -18.38 4.31 -37.68
N GLU A 143 -17.32 5.07 -37.36
CA GLU A 143 -16.35 5.57 -38.34
C GLU A 143 -15.26 4.51 -38.67
N SER A 144 -14.80 3.71 -37.69
CA SER A 144 -13.77 2.72 -37.87
C SER A 144 -14.34 1.30 -37.99
N SER A 145 -14.11 0.66 -39.14
CA SER A 145 -14.47 -0.75 -39.33
C SER A 145 -13.61 -1.68 -38.49
N VAL A 146 -12.32 -1.36 -38.29
CA VAL A 146 -11.39 -2.17 -37.51
C VAL A 146 -11.78 -2.19 -36.04
N LEU A 147 -12.05 -0.99 -35.47
CA LEU A 147 -12.47 -0.86 -34.07
C LEU A 147 -13.84 -1.54 -33.84
N ARG A 148 -14.77 -1.40 -34.78
CA ARG A 148 -16.09 -2.05 -34.72
C ARG A 148 -15.98 -3.56 -34.74
N ASP A 149 -15.19 -4.10 -35.67
CA ASP A 149 -15.02 -5.56 -35.81
C ASP A 149 -14.35 -6.16 -34.56
N TRP A 150 -13.33 -5.48 -34.02
CA TRP A 150 -12.72 -5.86 -32.76
C TRP A 150 -13.72 -5.82 -31.59
N TRP A 151 -14.54 -4.77 -31.49
CA TRP A 151 -15.52 -4.64 -30.41
C TRP A 151 -16.60 -5.71 -30.45
N GLN A 152 -17.02 -6.11 -31.65
CA GLN A 152 -18.10 -7.08 -31.87
C GLN A 152 -17.63 -8.54 -31.86
N HIS A 153 -16.40 -8.83 -32.27
CA HIS A 153 -15.91 -10.18 -32.50
C HIS A 153 -14.57 -10.50 -31.78
N GLY A 154 -13.93 -9.49 -31.19
CA GLY A 154 -12.70 -9.63 -30.40
C GLY A 154 -12.96 -9.95 -28.94
N GLU A 155 -11.92 -9.81 -28.12
CA GLU A 155 -11.96 -10.05 -26.66
C GLU A 155 -13.09 -9.28 -25.94
N PRO A 156 -13.44 -8.03 -26.28
CA PRO A 156 -14.51 -7.30 -25.59
C PRO A 156 -15.93 -7.73 -25.98
N ALA A 157 -16.14 -8.57 -26.98
CA ALA A 157 -17.47 -8.89 -27.51
C ALA A 157 -18.51 -9.34 -26.46
N THR A 158 -18.07 -10.00 -25.39
CA THR A 158 -18.95 -10.46 -24.29
C THR A 158 -19.06 -9.48 -23.14
N ALA A 159 -18.01 -8.71 -22.86
CA ALA A 159 -17.94 -7.77 -21.73
C ALA A 159 -18.32 -6.33 -22.14
N GLY A 160 -18.03 -5.94 -23.38
CA GLY A 160 -18.24 -4.59 -23.90
C GLY A 160 -19.66 -4.09 -23.76
N PRO A 161 -20.71 -4.84 -24.21
CA PRO A 161 -22.09 -4.41 -24.05
C PRO A 161 -22.52 -4.19 -22.60
N LYS A 162 -21.97 -4.98 -21.67
CA LYS A 162 -22.20 -4.80 -20.21
C LYS A 162 -21.52 -3.56 -19.68
N VAL A 163 -20.33 -3.21 -20.17
CA VAL A 163 -19.63 -1.97 -19.81
C VAL A 163 -20.42 -0.77 -20.31
N GLU A 164 -20.90 -0.78 -21.55
CA GLU A 164 -21.74 0.29 -22.09
C GLU A 164 -23.02 0.47 -21.27
N ASP A 165 -23.74 -0.62 -20.97
CA ASP A 165 -24.96 -0.57 -20.13
C ASP A 165 -24.67 -0.01 -18.73
N SER A 166 -23.53 -0.41 -18.15
CA SER A 166 -23.10 0.09 -16.85
C SER A 166 -22.80 1.58 -16.85
N LEU A 167 -22.10 2.09 -17.86
CA LEU A 167 -21.81 3.52 -18.01
C LEU A 167 -23.09 4.32 -18.24
N GLU A 168 -24.03 3.79 -19.02
CA GLU A 168 -25.33 4.43 -19.25
C GLU A 168 -26.16 4.51 -17.96
N LYS A 169 -26.23 3.43 -17.18
CA LYS A 169 -26.88 3.43 -15.86
C LYS A 169 -26.22 4.39 -14.88
N PHE A 170 -24.90 4.45 -14.87
CA PHE A 170 -24.15 5.41 -14.08
C PHE A 170 -24.53 6.86 -14.47
N TYR A 171 -24.57 7.16 -15.75
CA TYR A 171 -25.03 8.46 -16.25
C TYR A 171 -26.44 8.76 -15.78
N GLN A 172 -27.38 7.84 -15.91
CA GLN A 172 -28.77 8.02 -15.47
C GLN A 172 -28.87 8.33 -13.97
N VAL A 173 -28.14 7.60 -13.10
CA VAL A 173 -28.07 7.91 -11.66
C VAL A 173 -27.48 9.29 -11.43
N SER A 174 -26.39 9.61 -12.12
CA SER A 174 -25.66 10.87 -11.95
C SER A 174 -26.52 12.10 -12.22
N GLN A 175 -27.52 11.97 -13.10
CA GLN A 175 -28.45 13.07 -13.46
C GLN A 175 -29.37 13.48 -12.29
N TYR A 176 -29.52 12.62 -11.27
CA TYR A 176 -30.26 12.95 -10.04
C TYR A 176 -29.38 13.61 -8.98
N LEU A 177 -28.04 13.51 -9.12
CA LEU A 177 -27.08 13.91 -8.09
C LEU A 177 -26.52 15.32 -8.34
N GLY A 178 -26.04 15.92 -7.26
CA GLY A 178 -25.27 17.16 -7.29
C GLY A 178 -23.90 17.02 -7.95
N GLY A 179 -23.11 18.09 -7.92
CA GLY A 179 -21.78 18.12 -8.52
C GLY A 179 -20.71 17.39 -7.70
N GLU A 180 -21.03 17.01 -6.47
CA GLU A 180 -20.09 16.41 -5.53
C GLU A 180 -20.66 15.17 -4.85
N ILE A 181 -19.80 14.16 -4.67
CA ILE A 181 -20.06 12.95 -3.88
C ILE A 181 -18.96 12.88 -2.83
N VAL A 182 -19.36 12.75 -1.57
CA VAL A 182 -18.45 12.66 -0.43
C VAL A 182 -18.57 11.28 0.21
N VAL A 183 -17.43 10.70 0.54
CA VAL A 183 -17.32 9.48 1.35
C VAL A 183 -16.54 9.83 2.61
N SER A 184 -17.09 9.55 3.78
CA SER A 184 -16.41 9.74 5.05
C SER A 184 -16.41 8.48 5.89
N GLY A 185 -15.31 8.29 6.63
CA GLY A 185 -15.14 7.19 7.58
C GLY A 185 -14.88 7.72 8.98
N ALA A 186 -15.51 7.09 9.95
CA ALA A 186 -15.32 7.33 11.39
C ALA A 186 -15.21 6.00 12.12
N MET A 187 -14.73 6.03 13.37
CA MET A 187 -14.85 4.89 14.28
C MET A 187 -15.84 5.23 15.38
N GLU A 188 -16.75 4.36 15.65
CA GLU A 188 -17.63 4.41 16.82
C GLU A 188 -17.33 3.21 17.72
N GLY A 189 -16.58 3.48 18.79
CA GLY A 189 -15.96 2.40 19.56
C GLY A 189 -14.91 1.66 18.71
N ARG A 190 -15.16 0.37 18.41
CA ARG A 190 -14.30 -0.47 17.57
C ARG A 190 -14.86 -0.73 16.16
N GLU A 191 -16.03 -0.18 15.85
CA GLU A 191 -16.71 -0.42 14.58
C GLU A 191 -16.45 0.73 13.58
N PRO A 192 -16.00 0.43 12.36
CA PRO A 192 -15.87 1.43 11.31
C PRO A 192 -17.24 1.83 10.79
N ARG A 193 -17.53 3.14 10.77
CA ARG A 193 -18.73 3.76 10.22
C ARG A 193 -18.39 4.45 8.91
N LEU A 194 -19.01 4.03 7.84
CA LEU A 194 -18.85 4.62 6.51
C LEU A 194 -20.12 5.33 6.10
N LEU A 195 -19.96 6.55 5.59
CA LEU A 195 -21.02 7.36 5.02
C LEU A 195 -20.65 7.78 3.60
N MET A 196 -21.57 7.64 2.68
CA MET A 196 -21.52 8.27 1.35
C MET A 196 -22.66 9.28 1.26
N VAL A 197 -22.38 10.51 0.85
CA VAL A 197 -23.36 11.59 0.78
C VAL A 197 -23.25 12.29 -0.56
N ALA A 198 -24.39 12.57 -1.19
CA ALA A 198 -24.49 13.42 -2.35
C ALA A 198 -25.76 14.29 -2.29
N GLU A 199 -25.74 15.48 -2.91
CA GLU A 199 -26.95 16.29 -3.07
C GLU A 199 -27.90 15.64 -4.06
N VAL A 200 -29.22 15.79 -3.84
CA VAL A 200 -30.25 15.39 -4.81
C VAL A 200 -30.73 16.63 -5.58
N ARG A 201 -30.63 16.59 -6.91
CA ARG A 201 -31.06 17.69 -7.81
C ARG A 201 -32.47 17.51 -8.37
N LYS A 202 -32.88 16.26 -8.55
CA LYS A 202 -34.16 15.95 -9.20
C LYS A 202 -35.01 15.04 -8.30
N PRO A 203 -36.34 15.24 -8.26
CA PRO A 203 -37.24 14.33 -7.58
C PRO A 203 -37.27 12.96 -8.29
N GLY A 204 -37.71 11.91 -7.58
CA GLY A 204 -37.88 10.57 -8.16
C GLY A 204 -36.71 9.63 -7.99
N LEU A 205 -35.58 10.07 -7.41
CA LEU A 205 -34.38 9.23 -7.19
C LEU A 205 -34.70 7.93 -6.44
N LYS A 206 -35.53 7.96 -5.38
CA LYS A 206 -35.90 6.76 -4.61
C LYS A 206 -36.50 5.67 -5.52
N LYS A 207 -37.54 6.05 -6.29
CA LYS A 207 -38.22 5.12 -7.21
C LYS A 207 -37.25 4.56 -8.27
N PHE A 208 -36.40 5.44 -8.83
CA PHE A 208 -35.40 5.06 -9.81
C PHE A 208 -34.39 4.04 -9.23
N LEU A 209 -33.84 4.30 -8.02
CA LEU A 209 -32.90 3.38 -7.37
C LEU A 209 -33.57 2.04 -7.00
N GLN A 210 -34.82 2.05 -6.53
CA GLN A 210 -35.55 0.82 -6.24
C GLN A 210 -35.78 -0.04 -7.48
N GLN A 211 -36.11 0.59 -8.61
CA GLN A 211 -36.24 -0.11 -9.90
C GLN A 211 -34.90 -0.71 -10.33
N MET A 212 -33.81 0.08 -10.32
CA MET A 212 -32.47 -0.36 -10.69
C MET A 212 -31.98 -1.53 -9.80
N VAL A 213 -32.18 -1.44 -8.49
CA VAL A 213 -31.84 -2.52 -7.53
C VAL A 213 -32.65 -3.78 -7.85
N SER A 214 -33.92 -3.65 -8.21
CA SER A 214 -34.78 -4.78 -8.59
C SER A 214 -34.30 -5.45 -9.89
N GLU A 215 -33.90 -4.67 -10.88
CA GLU A 215 -33.36 -5.16 -12.14
C GLU A 215 -32.02 -5.91 -11.95
N LEU A 216 -31.12 -5.36 -11.13
CA LEU A 216 -29.81 -5.96 -10.85
C LEU A 216 -29.89 -7.23 -9.98
N ALA A 217 -30.83 -7.29 -9.05
CA ALA A 217 -30.99 -8.44 -8.17
C ALA A 217 -31.48 -9.69 -8.88
N GLY A 218 -32.22 -9.57 -9.97
CA GLY A 218 -32.80 -10.71 -10.69
C GLY A 218 -33.58 -11.65 -9.75
N LYS A 219 -33.14 -12.93 -9.65
CA LYS A 219 -33.74 -13.94 -8.76
C LYS A 219 -33.14 -13.93 -7.33
N SER A 220 -32.11 -13.16 -7.05
CA SER A 220 -31.43 -13.09 -5.76
C SER A 220 -32.05 -11.98 -4.89
N LYS A 221 -31.93 -12.09 -3.55
CA LYS A 221 -32.30 -10.98 -2.67
C LYS A 221 -31.34 -9.81 -2.92
N PRO A 222 -31.85 -8.57 -3.09
CA PRO A 222 -31.00 -7.43 -3.26
C PRO A 222 -30.17 -7.18 -1.99
N GLY A 223 -28.84 -7.04 -2.13
CA GLY A 223 -27.95 -6.64 -1.03
C GLY A 223 -28.02 -5.13 -0.73
N VAL A 224 -28.99 -4.40 -1.33
CA VAL A 224 -29.16 -2.95 -1.19
C VAL A 224 -30.59 -2.65 -0.82
N ARG A 225 -30.79 -1.81 0.21
CA ARG A 225 -32.11 -1.35 0.66
C ARG A 225 -32.22 0.16 0.48
N VAL A 226 -33.25 0.63 -0.23
CA VAL A 226 -33.49 2.06 -0.48
C VAL A 226 -34.69 2.51 0.34
N LEU A 227 -34.48 3.46 1.25
CA LEU A 227 -35.45 3.94 2.24
C LEU A 227 -35.67 5.45 2.12
N ASP A 228 -36.81 5.93 2.57
CA ASP A 228 -37.02 7.34 2.92
C ASP A 228 -36.92 7.57 4.43
N PRO A 229 -37.00 8.83 4.94
CA PRO A 229 -36.91 9.11 6.37
C PRO A 229 -38.00 8.44 7.24
N GLN A 230 -39.20 8.23 6.70
CA GLN A 230 -40.28 7.58 7.42
C GLN A 230 -40.05 6.07 7.55
N GLU A 231 -39.66 5.45 6.44
CA GLU A 231 -39.28 4.03 6.43
C GLU A 231 -38.06 3.76 7.30
N LEU A 232 -37.04 4.65 7.29
CA LEU A 232 -35.87 4.54 8.14
C LEU A 232 -36.21 4.50 9.62
N ALA A 233 -37.23 5.30 10.07
CA ALA A 233 -37.64 5.34 11.45
C ALA A 233 -38.31 4.03 11.92
N THR A 234 -39.03 3.34 11.03
CA THR A 234 -39.82 2.13 11.36
C THR A 234 -39.08 0.83 11.01
N THR A 235 -38.06 0.86 10.18
CA THR A 235 -37.30 -0.32 9.73
C THR A 235 -36.55 -0.95 10.90
N LYS A 236 -36.73 -2.26 11.12
CA LYS A 236 -36.01 -3.03 12.15
C LYS A 236 -34.63 -3.44 11.62
N ASP A 237 -33.65 -3.46 12.50
CA ASP A 237 -32.33 -3.99 12.24
C ASP A 237 -32.41 -5.53 12.10
N LYS A 238 -31.83 -6.09 11.05
CA LYS A 238 -31.89 -7.54 10.81
C LYS A 238 -30.73 -8.30 11.47
N GLY A 239 -29.87 -7.63 12.24
CA GLY A 239 -28.67 -8.24 12.84
C GLY A 239 -27.65 -8.65 11.75
N GLN A 240 -26.45 -8.85 12.12
CA GLN A 240 -25.23 -9.40 11.47
C GLN A 240 -25.05 -9.44 9.92
N GLU A 241 -26.06 -9.27 9.07
CA GLU A 241 -25.87 -9.16 7.62
C GLU A 241 -25.48 -7.72 7.24
N GLN A 242 -24.28 -7.54 6.71
CA GLN A 242 -23.82 -6.27 6.13
C GLN A 242 -24.63 -5.99 4.86
N GLU A 243 -25.61 -5.10 4.97
CA GLU A 243 -26.47 -4.65 3.88
C GLU A 243 -26.18 -3.18 3.59
N LEU A 244 -25.97 -2.82 2.33
CA LEU A 244 -25.92 -1.41 1.95
C LEU A 244 -27.32 -0.80 2.06
N VAL A 245 -27.45 0.21 2.91
CA VAL A 245 -28.70 0.94 3.09
C VAL A 245 -28.55 2.35 2.54
N VAL A 246 -29.49 2.76 1.69
CA VAL A 246 -29.52 4.07 1.04
C VAL A 246 -30.74 4.83 1.51
N LEU A 247 -30.53 5.95 2.18
CA LEU A 247 -31.55 6.91 2.55
C LEU A 247 -31.68 7.97 1.46
N VAL A 248 -32.88 8.12 0.89
CA VAL A 248 -33.16 9.17 -0.09
C VAL A 248 -34.07 10.22 0.56
N ARG A 249 -33.55 11.45 0.66
CA ARG A 249 -34.26 12.66 1.10
C ARG A 249 -34.51 13.57 -0.11
N PRO A 250 -35.33 14.62 0.01
CA PRO A 250 -35.52 15.60 -1.07
C PRO A 250 -34.23 16.36 -1.44
N ASP A 251 -33.33 16.56 -0.47
CA ASP A 251 -32.11 17.37 -0.54
C ASP A 251 -30.83 16.55 -0.65
N PHE A 252 -30.79 15.34 -0.06
CA PHE A 252 -29.61 14.48 0.00
C PHE A 252 -29.95 13.01 -0.23
N VAL A 253 -29.00 12.29 -0.80
CA VAL A 253 -28.93 10.82 -0.74
C VAL A 253 -27.74 10.42 0.11
N VAL A 254 -27.97 9.44 1.01
CA VAL A 254 -26.97 8.99 1.98
C VAL A 254 -26.91 7.46 1.98
N GLY A 255 -25.73 6.90 1.75
CA GLY A 255 -25.46 5.47 1.83
C GLY A 255 -24.66 5.13 3.08
N ALA A 256 -24.99 4.01 3.75
CA ALA A 256 -24.21 3.45 4.85
C ALA A 256 -24.34 1.92 4.89
N LEU A 257 -23.48 1.27 5.67
CA LEU A 257 -23.46 -0.19 5.82
C LEU A 257 -24.36 -0.68 6.97
N ASP A 258 -25.02 0.24 7.68
CA ASP A 258 -25.92 -0.06 8.79
C ASP A 258 -26.95 1.04 9.02
N LEU A 259 -28.08 0.66 9.62
CA LEU A 259 -29.20 1.58 9.92
C LEU A 259 -28.87 2.59 11.03
N ALA A 260 -28.03 2.23 12.01
CA ALA A 260 -27.71 3.10 13.13
C ALA A 260 -26.94 4.33 12.66
N THR A 261 -25.95 4.13 11.77
CA THR A 261 -25.21 5.21 11.11
C THR A 261 -26.14 6.16 10.34
N LEU A 262 -27.08 5.62 9.54
CA LEU A 262 -28.04 6.46 8.81
C LEU A 262 -28.98 7.22 9.74
N ARG A 263 -29.48 6.62 10.81
CA ARG A 263 -30.33 7.28 11.79
C ARG A 263 -29.62 8.41 12.51
N SER A 264 -28.39 8.15 12.95
CA SER A 264 -27.52 9.16 13.58
C SER A 264 -27.29 10.33 12.63
N PHE A 265 -26.91 10.06 11.38
CA PHE A 265 -26.66 11.09 10.37
C PHE A 265 -27.94 11.86 10.02
N ASN A 266 -29.07 11.19 9.83
CA ASN A 266 -30.35 11.84 9.54
C ASN A 266 -30.81 12.77 10.67
N ALA A 267 -30.60 12.38 11.92
CA ALA A 267 -30.89 13.23 13.10
C ALA A 267 -29.98 14.46 13.16
N ARG A 268 -28.72 14.35 12.73
CA ARG A 268 -27.77 15.47 12.64
C ARG A 268 -28.16 16.49 11.56
N LEU A 269 -28.58 16.03 10.39
CA LEU A 269 -29.05 16.92 9.31
C LEU A 269 -30.18 17.85 9.80
N SER A 270 -30.98 17.41 10.75
CA SER A 270 -32.06 18.21 11.34
C SER A 270 -31.56 19.27 12.34
N ARG A 271 -30.32 19.20 12.83
CA ARG A 271 -29.73 20.08 13.85
C ARG A 271 -28.81 21.17 13.32
N SER A 272 -28.54 21.22 12.00
CA SER A 272 -27.63 22.16 11.33
C SER A 272 -26.22 22.23 12.00
N SER A 273 -25.72 21.12 12.51
CA SER A 273 -24.43 21.01 13.18
C SER A 273 -23.28 21.16 12.15
N ARG A 274 -22.30 22.01 12.45
CA ARG A 274 -21.08 22.22 11.65
C ARG A 274 -19.82 21.77 12.43
N GLU A 275 -19.95 20.75 13.24
CA GLU A 275 -18.93 20.34 14.21
C GLU A 275 -17.63 19.90 13.53
N PHE A 276 -17.71 19.15 12.43
CA PHE A 276 -16.52 18.63 11.74
C PHE A 276 -15.60 19.75 11.23
N VAL A 277 -16.13 20.79 10.59
CA VAL A 277 -15.32 21.89 10.04
C VAL A 277 -14.63 22.72 11.12
N SER A 278 -15.05 22.60 12.39
CA SER A 278 -14.41 23.23 13.52
C SER A 278 -13.24 22.40 14.11
N THR A 279 -13.15 21.12 13.72
CA THR A 279 -12.03 20.25 14.14
C THR A 279 -10.74 20.62 13.39
N PRO A 280 -9.55 20.40 13.96
CA PRO A 280 -8.29 20.64 13.25
C PRO A 280 -8.19 19.87 11.93
N PHE A 281 -8.70 18.64 11.89
CA PHE A 281 -8.73 17.84 10.64
C PHE A 281 -9.71 18.43 9.62
N GLY A 282 -10.90 18.83 10.05
CA GLY A 282 -11.89 19.49 9.19
C GLY A 282 -11.35 20.81 8.61
N GLN A 283 -10.65 21.62 9.41
CA GLN A 283 -9.99 22.84 8.94
C GLN A 283 -8.91 22.54 7.88
N ARG A 284 -8.14 21.46 8.06
CA ARG A 284 -7.15 21.05 7.06
C ARG A 284 -7.82 20.68 5.73
N VAL A 285 -8.97 19.99 5.76
CA VAL A 285 -9.77 19.70 4.58
C VAL A 285 -10.33 20.99 3.93
N VAL A 286 -10.81 21.94 4.73
CA VAL A 286 -11.26 23.26 4.22
C VAL A 286 -10.14 23.99 3.49
N GLN A 287 -8.92 23.96 3.99
CA GLN A 287 -7.76 24.59 3.34
C GLN A 287 -7.49 24.00 1.95
N GLU A 288 -7.67 22.68 1.77
CA GLU A 288 -7.53 22.06 0.45
C GLU A 288 -8.57 22.57 -0.55
N TYR A 289 -9.83 22.69 -0.12
CA TYR A 289 -10.85 23.28 -0.97
C TYR A 289 -10.52 24.72 -1.36
N GLN A 290 -10.03 25.53 -0.43
CA GLN A 290 -9.64 26.92 -0.72
C GLN A 290 -8.52 27.00 -1.77
N GLY A 291 -7.65 26.01 -1.86
CA GLY A 291 -6.63 25.85 -2.89
C GLY A 291 -7.19 25.42 -4.28
N GLY A 292 -8.48 25.11 -4.34
CA GLY A 292 -9.14 24.53 -5.51
C GLY A 292 -8.80 23.05 -5.70
N VAL A 293 -9.79 22.16 -5.69
CA VAL A 293 -9.59 20.72 -5.82
C VAL A 293 -10.72 20.07 -6.62
N THR A 294 -10.36 19.16 -7.51
CA THR A 294 -11.33 18.34 -8.25
C THR A 294 -11.63 17.06 -7.49
N VAL A 295 -10.58 16.34 -7.08
CA VAL A 295 -10.69 15.13 -6.26
C VAL A 295 -9.86 15.36 -5.00
N LEU A 296 -10.40 14.99 -3.85
CA LEU A 296 -9.74 15.12 -2.55
C LEU A 296 -9.86 13.82 -1.78
N ALA A 297 -8.76 13.37 -1.17
CA ALA A 297 -8.80 12.34 -0.15
C ALA A 297 -7.93 12.76 1.03
N ALA A 298 -8.42 12.59 2.25
CA ALA A 298 -7.71 12.97 3.45
C ALA A 298 -7.96 11.96 4.58
N ALA A 299 -6.96 11.78 5.44
CA ALA A 299 -7.05 10.92 6.62
C ALA A 299 -6.37 11.55 7.83
N ASP A 300 -7.02 11.50 8.98
CA ASP A 300 -6.45 11.82 10.29
C ASP A 300 -5.68 10.59 10.81
N LEU A 301 -4.41 10.49 10.41
CA LEU A 301 -3.56 9.36 10.78
C LEU A 301 -3.31 9.31 12.28
N HIS A 302 -3.25 10.48 12.94
CA HIS A 302 -3.07 10.54 14.40
C HIS A 302 -4.24 9.88 15.13
N LYS A 303 -5.48 10.21 14.75
CA LYS A 303 -6.68 9.54 15.30
C LYS A 303 -6.73 8.05 14.95
N ILE A 304 -6.35 7.67 13.72
CA ILE A 304 -6.34 6.27 13.30
C ILE A 304 -5.30 5.48 14.11
N LEU A 305 -4.09 6.02 14.27
CA LEU A 305 -3.02 5.38 15.04
C LEU A 305 -3.35 5.28 16.54
N SER A 306 -4.03 6.28 17.09
CA SER A 306 -4.45 6.27 18.50
C SER A 306 -5.47 5.19 18.85
N GLN A 307 -6.16 4.61 17.84
CA GLN A 307 -7.06 3.47 18.03
C GLN A 307 -6.28 2.14 18.19
N VAL A 308 -4.98 2.13 17.89
CA VAL A 308 -4.13 0.96 18.10
C VAL A 308 -3.74 0.93 19.58
N PRO A 309 -4.13 -0.13 20.35
CA PRO A 309 -3.74 -0.21 21.76
C PRO A 309 -2.23 -0.09 21.92
N PRO A 310 -1.74 0.64 22.93
CA PRO A 310 -0.33 0.69 23.23
C PRO A 310 0.16 -0.72 23.58
N GLY A 311 1.08 -1.29 22.81
CA GLY A 311 1.78 -2.51 23.12
C GLY A 311 3.10 -2.18 23.81
N THR A 312 3.63 -3.09 24.56
CA THR A 312 4.94 -2.98 25.26
C THR A 312 6.04 -3.80 24.56
N ASN A 313 5.77 -4.27 23.33
CA ASN A 313 6.71 -5.10 22.59
C ASN A 313 7.72 -4.27 21.78
N GLN A 314 8.85 -4.88 21.43
CA GLN A 314 9.95 -4.27 20.71
C GLN A 314 9.53 -3.64 19.36
N ASN A 315 8.55 -4.23 18.66
CA ASN A 315 8.06 -3.69 17.40
C ASN A 315 7.37 -2.34 17.57
N GLN A 316 6.73 -2.10 18.70
CA GLN A 316 6.11 -0.80 18.99
C GLN A 316 7.14 0.26 19.34
N LEU A 317 8.18 -0.11 20.10
CA LEU A 317 9.31 0.78 20.35
C LEU A 317 10.01 1.15 19.04
N ALA A 318 10.26 0.18 18.16
CA ALA A 318 10.81 0.43 16.84
C ALA A 318 9.91 1.37 16.00
N PHE A 319 8.58 1.21 16.05
CA PHE A 319 7.65 2.11 15.39
C PHE A 319 7.70 3.54 15.95
N GLN A 320 7.81 3.69 17.27
CA GLN A 320 7.98 5.01 17.90
C GLN A 320 9.31 5.65 17.50
N HIS A 321 10.41 4.89 17.58
CA HIS A 321 11.75 5.38 17.19
C HIS A 321 11.86 5.70 15.70
N SER A 322 11.06 5.07 14.86
CA SER A 322 11.04 5.36 13.41
C SER A 322 10.53 6.76 13.06
N GLY A 323 9.85 7.45 13.98
CA GLY A 323 9.20 8.74 13.75
C GLY A 323 7.85 8.67 13.02
N PHE A 324 7.42 7.49 12.55
CA PHE A 324 6.11 7.31 11.91
C PHE A 324 4.95 7.26 12.93
N ALA A 325 5.24 7.13 14.22
CA ALA A 325 4.25 7.29 15.27
C ALA A 325 3.70 8.73 15.35
N ASP A 326 4.46 9.72 14.89
CA ASP A 326 4.09 11.13 14.87
C ASP A 326 3.28 11.55 13.64
N LEU A 327 2.88 10.62 12.79
CA LEU A 327 2.02 10.91 11.64
C LEU A 327 0.74 11.61 12.09
N LYS A 328 0.42 12.73 11.42
CA LYS A 328 -0.74 13.57 11.73
C LYS A 328 -1.83 13.42 10.67
N TYR A 329 -1.56 13.90 9.46
CA TYR A 329 -2.52 13.86 8.35
C TYR A 329 -1.86 13.29 7.10
N LEU A 330 -2.66 12.57 6.30
CA LEU A 330 -2.40 12.30 4.90
C LEU A 330 -3.46 13.05 4.10
N VAL A 331 -3.04 13.88 3.17
CA VAL A 331 -3.95 14.62 2.29
C VAL A 331 -3.48 14.47 0.85
N TRP A 332 -4.36 14.06 -0.03
CA TRP A 332 -4.17 13.99 -1.47
C TRP A 332 -5.20 14.86 -2.18
N GLY A 333 -4.73 15.78 -3.00
CA GLY A 333 -5.55 16.63 -3.83
C GLY A 333 -5.18 16.50 -5.31
N HIS A 334 -6.19 16.44 -6.18
CA HIS A 334 -6.02 16.47 -7.62
C HIS A 334 -6.84 17.61 -8.22
N LYS A 335 -6.23 18.36 -9.14
CA LYS A 335 -6.88 19.45 -9.87
C LYS A 335 -6.34 19.58 -11.28
N SER A 336 -7.13 20.17 -12.16
CA SER A 336 -6.67 20.60 -13.47
C SER A 336 -6.48 22.13 -13.47
N VAL A 337 -5.29 22.60 -13.87
CA VAL A 337 -4.97 24.02 -13.99
C VAL A 337 -4.49 24.29 -15.41
N ALA A 338 -5.21 25.13 -16.14
CA ALA A 338 -4.89 25.46 -17.53
C ALA A 338 -4.72 24.22 -18.45
N GLY A 339 -5.53 23.18 -18.21
CA GLY A 339 -5.47 21.92 -18.95
C GLY A 339 -4.41 20.93 -18.49
N GLN A 340 -3.56 21.31 -17.54
CA GLN A 340 -2.55 20.41 -16.94
C GLN A 340 -3.10 19.79 -15.66
N ALA A 341 -3.02 18.48 -15.55
CA ALA A 341 -3.34 17.77 -14.33
C ALA A 341 -2.25 17.98 -13.28
N ILE A 342 -2.63 18.30 -12.05
CA ILE A 342 -1.72 18.46 -10.93
C ILE A 342 -2.24 17.62 -9.78
N SER A 343 -1.41 16.70 -9.32
CA SER A 343 -1.65 15.94 -8.09
C SER A 343 -0.65 16.35 -7.02
N GLN A 344 -1.14 16.47 -5.80
CA GLN A 344 -0.33 16.78 -4.62
C GLN A 344 -0.68 15.83 -3.49
N VAL A 345 0.35 15.34 -2.80
CA VAL A 345 0.21 14.55 -1.57
C VAL A 345 0.95 15.26 -0.46
N GLU A 346 0.35 15.35 0.71
CA GLU A 346 1.02 15.81 1.93
C GLU A 346 0.89 14.74 3.01
N LEU A 347 2.01 14.30 3.53
CA LEU A 347 2.11 13.49 4.73
C LEU A 347 2.69 14.38 5.83
N SER A 348 1.85 14.83 6.78
CA SER A 348 2.27 15.71 7.85
C SER A 348 2.51 14.95 9.17
N PHE A 349 3.34 15.54 10.02
CA PHE A 349 3.74 15.03 11.33
C PHE A 349 3.35 16.02 12.43
N SER A 350 3.07 15.51 13.62
CA SER A 350 2.74 16.31 14.81
C SER A 350 3.97 16.96 15.46
N ALA A 351 5.18 16.47 15.14
CA ALA A 351 6.48 16.93 15.60
C ALA A 351 7.49 16.97 14.44
N PRO A 352 8.68 17.58 14.59
CA PRO A 352 9.75 17.46 13.61
C PRO A 352 10.09 16.01 13.32
N ARG A 353 10.25 15.66 12.04
CA ARG A 353 10.56 14.30 11.61
C ARG A 353 11.87 13.82 12.23
N HIS A 354 11.85 12.62 12.80
CA HIS A 354 13.01 11.95 13.39
C HIS A 354 13.06 10.47 12.98
N GLY A 355 14.13 9.76 13.32
CA GLY A 355 14.35 8.37 12.91
C GLY A 355 14.19 8.19 11.40
N ALA A 356 13.65 7.06 10.97
CA ALA A 356 13.44 6.73 9.56
C ALA A 356 12.57 7.76 8.81
N ALA A 357 11.57 8.36 9.46
CA ALA A 357 10.76 9.39 8.85
C ALA A 357 11.58 10.64 8.45
N SER A 358 12.78 10.82 8.98
CA SER A 358 13.66 11.95 8.69
C SER A 358 14.78 11.65 7.68
N TRP A 359 14.89 10.41 7.17
CA TRP A 359 15.98 10.03 6.26
C TRP A 359 15.98 10.87 4.97
N LEU A 360 14.81 11.25 4.47
CA LEU A 360 14.71 12.18 3.36
C LEU A 360 15.17 13.58 3.81
N ALA A 361 16.24 14.10 3.18
CA ALA A 361 16.82 15.40 3.50
C ALA A 361 15.93 16.56 3.06
N LYS A 362 16.27 17.78 3.48
CA LYS A 362 15.62 19.01 3.00
C LYS A 362 15.84 19.19 1.50
N PRO A 363 14.92 19.85 0.78
CA PRO A 363 15.04 20.10 -0.64
C PRO A 363 16.34 20.87 -0.99
N ALA A 364 17.06 20.39 -2.01
CA ALA A 364 18.19 21.06 -2.61
C ALA A 364 18.25 20.77 -4.11
N LEU A 365 19.18 21.38 -4.85
CA LEU A 365 19.39 21.04 -6.24
C LEU A 365 19.87 19.59 -6.36
N LEU A 366 19.30 18.85 -7.29
CA LEU A 366 19.64 17.46 -7.58
C LEU A 366 20.77 17.43 -8.61
N SER A 367 22.01 17.72 -8.15
CA SER A 367 23.15 17.93 -9.04
C SER A 367 23.64 16.66 -9.72
N SER A 368 23.37 15.49 -9.17
CA SER A 368 23.65 14.20 -9.80
C SER A 368 22.89 13.97 -11.11
N LEU A 369 21.77 14.68 -11.34
CA LEU A 369 21.03 14.67 -12.61
C LEU A 369 21.82 15.29 -13.77
N ASP A 370 22.90 16.02 -13.50
CA ASP A 370 23.80 16.52 -14.53
C ASP A 370 24.59 15.41 -15.25
N PHE A 371 24.67 14.21 -14.63
CA PHE A 371 25.22 13.01 -15.24
C PHE A 371 24.19 12.15 -15.97
N ALA A 372 22.92 12.46 -15.80
CA ALA A 372 21.81 11.67 -16.33
C ALA A 372 21.50 12.05 -17.79
N SER A 373 21.09 11.06 -18.57
CA SER A 373 20.77 11.20 -19.98
C SER A 373 19.41 11.89 -20.19
N PRO A 374 19.28 12.85 -21.11
CA PRO A 374 17.98 13.38 -21.50
C PRO A 374 17.08 12.34 -22.19
N LYS A 375 17.65 11.17 -22.55
CA LYS A 375 16.94 10.02 -23.15
C LYS A 375 16.57 8.96 -22.13
N ALA A 376 16.80 9.22 -20.83
CA ALA A 376 16.49 8.28 -19.77
C ALA A 376 15.03 7.80 -19.85
N MET A 377 14.84 6.49 -19.80
CA MET A 377 13.52 5.88 -19.71
C MET A 377 12.97 5.95 -18.28
N LEU A 378 13.89 5.87 -17.31
CA LEU A 378 13.61 5.96 -15.88
C LEU A 378 14.82 6.60 -15.19
N ALA A 379 14.58 7.61 -14.38
CA ALA A 379 15.59 8.17 -13.50
C ALA A 379 14.98 8.45 -12.12
N GLY A 380 15.65 7.98 -11.08
CA GLY A 380 15.24 8.21 -9.69
C GLY A 380 16.40 8.86 -8.93
N THR A 381 16.18 10.05 -8.37
CA THR A 381 17.15 10.74 -7.53
C THR A 381 16.58 10.96 -6.14
N VAL A 382 17.39 10.78 -5.11
CA VAL A 382 17.03 11.04 -3.73
C VAL A 382 18.16 11.74 -2.98
N LEU A 383 17.79 12.71 -2.17
CA LEU A 383 18.66 13.32 -1.17
C LEU A 383 18.33 12.71 0.20
N LEU A 384 19.24 11.93 0.71
CA LEU A 384 19.19 11.35 2.04
C LEU A 384 19.98 12.22 3.02
N LYS A 385 19.65 12.11 4.29
CA LYS A 385 20.55 12.54 5.36
C LYS A 385 21.83 11.69 5.34
N ASP A 386 22.72 11.91 6.29
CA ASP A 386 23.99 11.19 6.37
C ASP A 386 23.78 9.66 6.32
N PRO A 387 24.31 8.95 5.30
CA PRO A 387 24.18 7.51 5.17
C PRO A 387 24.70 6.72 6.39
N ALA A 388 25.74 7.22 7.06
CA ALA A 388 26.27 6.60 8.29
C ALA A 388 25.28 6.68 9.45
N GLN A 389 24.53 7.79 9.56
CA GLN A 389 23.47 7.92 10.56
C GLN A 389 22.28 7.00 10.23
N ILE A 390 21.89 6.92 8.95
CA ILE A 390 20.84 5.99 8.50
C ILE A 390 21.20 4.56 8.87
N PHE A 391 22.47 4.16 8.74
CA PHE A 391 22.93 2.84 9.13
C PHE A 391 22.75 2.58 10.63
N GLU A 392 23.06 3.56 11.49
CA GLU A 392 22.83 3.43 12.95
C GLU A 392 21.33 3.35 13.26
N ASP A 393 20.51 4.17 12.62
CA ASP A 393 19.04 4.11 12.80
C ASP A 393 18.50 2.72 12.40
N VAL A 394 18.96 2.16 11.27
CA VAL A 394 18.60 0.79 10.83
C VAL A 394 19.03 -0.25 11.87
N LYS A 395 20.25 -0.13 12.38
CA LYS A 395 20.79 -1.02 13.41
C LYS A 395 19.95 -0.98 14.69
N GLU A 396 19.58 0.23 15.14
CA GLU A 396 18.71 0.41 16.31
C GLU A 396 17.31 -0.19 16.09
N LEU A 397 16.68 0.13 14.95
CA LEU A 397 15.33 -0.34 14.63
C LEU A 397 15.21 -1.86 14.44
N THR A 398 16.31 -2.52 14.04
CA THR A 398 16.30 -3.95 13.66
C THR A 398 17.13 -4.83 14.57
N SER A 399 17.85 -4.28 15.56
CA SER A 399 18.75 -5.00 16.45
C SER A 399 18.12 -6.22 17.13
N ALA A 400 16.86 -6.10 17.49
CA ALA A 400 16.12 -7.18 18.16
C ALA A 400 15.72 -8.34 17.24
N SER A 401 15.58 -8.08 15.91
CA SER A 401 15.13 -9.07 14.92
C SER A 401 16.25 -9.62 14.04
N ASN A 402 17.38 -8.89 13.91
CA ASN A 402 18.47 -9.21 12.99
C ASN A 402 19.86 -9.30 13.65
N SER A 403 19.92 -9.74 14.90
CA SER A 403 21.18 -9.85 15.64
C SER A 403 22.22 -10.72 14.93
N SER A 404 21.80 -11.79 14.25
CA SER A 404 22.69 -12.67 13.47
C SER A 404 23.29 -11.97 12.23
N ALA A 405 22.52 -11.12 11.56
CA ALA A 405 23.00 -10.37 10.40
C ALA A 405 24.06 -9.34 10.79
N PHE A 406 23.86 -8.63 11.90
CA PHE A 406 24.87 -7.69 12.42
C PHE A 406 26.11 -8.39 12.96
N ALA A 407 25.95 -9.59 13.55
CA ALA A 407 27.11 -10.42 13.96
C ALA A 407 27.93 -10.87 12.74
N ALA A 408 27.28 -11.31 11.66
CA ALA A 408 27.93 -11.66 10.41
C ALA A 408 28.64 -10.44 9.77
N LEU A 409 28.00 -9.27 9.78
CA LEU A 409 28.61 -8.03 9.32
C LEU A 409 29.84 -7.68 10.13
N ALA A 410 29.80 -7.76 11.46
CA ALA A 410 30.95 -7.49 12.32
C ALA A 410 32.13 -8.46 12.06
N GLN A 411 31.86 -9.74 11.79
CA GLN A 411 32.88 -10.71 11.39
C GLN A 411 33.50 -10.34 10.04
N PHE A 412 32.70 -9.91 9.07
CA PHE A 412 33.15 -9.45 7.77
C PHE A 412 34.04 -8.20 7.91
N GLU A 413 33.60 -7.20 8.67
CA GLU A 413 34.37 -5.98 8.96
C GLU A 413 35.72 -6.32 9.62
N GLN A 414 35.70 -7.23 10.59
CA GLN A 414 36.92 -7.69 11.25
C GLN A 414 37.88 -8.41 10.29
N ALA A 415 37.36 -9.27 9.41
CA ALA A 415 38.17 -10.01 8.45
C ALA A 415 38.85 -9.08 7.44
N LEU A 416 38.18 -8.04 7.00
CA LEU A 416 38.69 -7.05 6.06
C LEU A 416 39.45 -5.89 6.73
N LYS A 417 39.40 -5.79 8.06
CA LYS A 417 39.89 -4.64 8.84
C LYS A 417 39.28 -3.32 8.34
N LEU A 418 37.99 -3.32 8.06
CA LEU A 418 37.26 -2.23 7.42
C LEU A 418 35.95 -2.02 8.16
N SER A 419 35.57 -0.76 8.41
CA SER A 419 34.26 -0.40 8.96
C SER A 419 33.32 0.03 7.84
N LEU A 420 32.22 -0.70 7.65
CA LEU A 420 31.21 -0.31 6.63
C LEU A 420 30.70 1.11 6.89
N LYS A 421 30.48 1.47 8.16
CA LYS A 421 30.05 2.79 8.55
C LYS A 421 31.09 3.86 8.25
N ASP A 422 32.34 3.67 8.75
CA ASP A 422 33.32 4.76 8.76
C ASP A 422 34.13 4.83 7.46
N ASP A 423 34.39 3.69 6.82
CA ASP A 423 35.24 3.63 5.62
C ASP A 423 34.43 3.70 4.31
N LEU A 424 33.13 3.37 4.34
CA LEU A 424 32.27 3.41 3.16
C LEU A 424 31.17 4.45 3.31
N LEU A 425 30.20 4.27 4.24
CA LEU A 425 29.00 5.07 4.30
C LEU A 425 29.26 6.53 4.70
N SER A 426 30.23 6.78 5.59
CA SER A 426 30.64 8.14 5.98
C SER A 426 31.30 8.91 4.84
N GLN A 427 31.84 8.21 3.84
CA GLN A 427 32.48 8.84 2.68
C GLN A 427 31.47 9.21 1.58
N LEU A 428 30.25 8.65 1.64
CA LEU A 428 29.19 8.97 0.70
C LEU A 428 28.48 10.26 1.11
N GLY A 429 28.11 11.05 0.12
CA GLY A 429 27.10 12.09 0.25
C GLY A 429 25.71 11.49 0.31
N GLY A 430 24.72 12.31 0.68
CA GLY A 430 23.33 11.85 0.73
C GLY A 430 22.66 11.74 -0.64
N GLU A 431 23.27 12.25 -1.71
CA GLU A 431 22.65 12.28 -3.04
C GLU A 431 22.94 10.98 -3.79
N ILE A 432 21.87 10.33 -4.26
CA ILE A 432 21.92 9.08 -5.03
C ILE A 432 21.00 9.20 -6.23
N THR A 433 21.52 8.92 -7.43
CA THR A 433 20.71 8.79 -8.65
C THR A 433 20.88 7.41 -9.26
N LEU A 434 19.76 6.79 -9.63
CA LEU A 434 19.72 5.56 -10.42
C LEU A 434 19.02 5.87 -11.74
N GLU A 435 19.58 5.41 -12.84
CA GLU A 435 19.09 5.68 -14.18
C GLU A 435 19.09 4.42 -15.03
N LEU A 436 18.09 4.33 -15.90
CA LEU A 436 17.94 3.30 -16.91
C LEU A 436 17.68 3.97 -18.25
N ASP A 437 18.64 3.84 -19.17
CA ASP A 437 18.56 4.42 -20.52
C ASP A 437 17.98 3.41 -21.52
N ASN A 438 18.44 2.18 -21.44
CA ASN A 438 18.07 1.13 -22.38
C ASN A 438 18.11 -0.23 -21.69
N VAL A 439 17.22 -1.13 -22.10
CA VAL A 439 17.25 -2.54 -21.65
C VAL A 439 17.35 -3.49 -22.83
N THR A 440 17.89 -3.03 -23.97
CA THR A 440 18.08 -3.87 -25.15
C THR A 440 19.20 -4.87 -24.90
N PRO A 441 19.02 -6.17 -25.22
CA PRO A 441 20.13 -7.13 -25.20
C PRO A 441 21.29 -6.68 -26.10
N PRO A 442 22.57 -6.96 -25.77
CA PRO A 442 22.95 -7.98 -24.79
C PRO A 442 22.95 -7.50 -23.32
N GLN A 443 22.97 -6.21 -23.05
CA GLN A 443 23.00 -5.70 -21.68
C GLN A 443 22.14 -4.42 -21.54
N PRO A 444 21.41 -4.27 -20.42
CA PRO A 444 20.75 -3.01 -20.10
C PRO A 444 21.80 -1.89 -19.84
N GLU A 445 21.54 -0.69 -20.35
CA GLU A 445 22.34 0.49 -20.05
C GLU A 445 21.76 1.20 -18.84
N TRP A 446 22.50 1.12 -17.74
CA TRP A 446 22.12 1.74 -16.47
C TRP A 446 23.31 2.49 -15.87
N LYS A 447 22.98 3.49 -15.05
CA LYS A 447 23.93 4.28 -14.27
C LYS A 447 23.47 4.41 -12.82
N ALA A 448 24.44 4.48 -11.91
CA ALA A 448 24.25 4.82 -10.51
C ALA A 448 25.25 5.93 -10.15
N ILE A 449 24.78 7.04 -9.66
CA ILE A 449 25.59 8.22 -9.34
C ILE A 449 25.43 8.48 -7.84
N PHE A 450 26.55 8.60 -7.14
CA PHE A 450 26.62 8.83 -5.70
C PHE A 450 27.42 10.07 -5.41
N GLY A 451 26.88 10.98 -4.61
CA GLY A 451 27.68 12.06 -4.05
C GLY A 451 28.79 11.51 -3.13
N VAL A 452 29.96 12.07 -3.16
CA VAL A 452 31.14 11.61 -2.40
C VAL A 452 31.73 12.77 -1.60
N LYS A 453 31.98 12.54 -0.29
CA LYS A 453 32.59 13.51 0.62
C LYS A 453 34.13 13.44 0.54
N ASP A 454 34.70 12.22 0.54
CA ASP A 454 36.13 11.97 0.43
C ASP A 454 36.42 10.92 -0.64
N VAL A 455 36.80 11.40 -1.82
CA VAL A 455 37.08 10.58 -3.01
C VAL A 455 38.24 9.63 -2.73
N ASN A 456 39.35 10.11 -2.12
CA ASN A 456 40.54 9.31 -1.92
C ASN A 456 40.28 8.13 -0.98
N ARG A 457 39.60 8.38 0.12
CA ARG A 457 39.27 7.34 1.10
C ARG A 457 38.28 6.32 0.52
N LEU A 458 37.25 6.79 -0.18
CA LEU A 458 36.30 5.90 -0.83
C LEU A 458 36.97 5.03 -1.90
N GLN A 459 37.86 5.59 -2.71
CA GLN A 459 38.59 4.83 -3.71
C GLN A 459 39.50 3.76 -3.10
N GLN A 460 40.19 4.07 -2.00
CA GLN A 460 40.99 3.09 -1.24
C GLN A 460 40.12 1.96 -0.72
N THR A 461 38.98 2.29 -0.14
CA THR A 461 37.99 1.31 0.38
C THR A 461 37.46 0.42 -0.75
N LEU A 462 37.09 0.99 -1.90
CA LEU A 462 36.65 0.22 -3.07
C LEU A 462 37.75 -0.70 -3.60
N SER A 463 38.99 -0.23 -3.68
CA SER A 463 40.13 -1.05 -4.11
C SER A 463 40.37 -2.25 -3.17
N MET A 464 40.25 -2.04 -1.85
CA MET A 464 40.36 -3.13 -0.88
C MET A 464 39.21 -4.13 -1.01
N LEU A 465 37.97 -3.66 -1.21
CA LEU A 465 36.79 -4.52 -1.39
C LEU A 465 36.90 -5.35 -2.66
N LEU A 466 37.31 -4.74 -3.78
CA LEU A 466 37.55 -5.44 -5.07
C LEU A 466 38.63 -6.50 -4.94
N ALA A 467 39.75 -6.17 -4.30
CA ALA A 467 40.85 -7.12 -4.06
C ALA A 467 40.39 -8.29 -3.16
N ALA A 468 39.62 -8.03 -2.11
CA ALA A 468 39.06 -9.07 -1.22
C ALA A 468 38.07 -9.98 -1.97
N ALA A 469 37.34 -9.44 -2.93
CA ALA A 469 36.43 -10.18 -3.80
C ALA A 469 37.11 -10.84 -5.01
N HIS A 470 38.47 -10.73 -5.13
CA HIS A 470 39.26 -11.22 -6.27
C HIS A 470 38.84 -10.65 -7.61
N PHE A 471 38.43 -9.39 -7.65
CA PHE A 471 38.16 -8.64 -8.86
C PHE A 471 39.35 -7.72 -9.20
N ASP A 472 39.81 -7.77 -10.46
CA ASP A 472 40.80 -6.84 -10.98
C ASP A 472 40.09 -5.65 -11.64
N ALA A 473 40.52 -4.43 -11.31
CA ALA A 473 40.05 -3.21 -11.94
C ALA A 473 41.13 -2.69 -12.89
N GLU A 474 40.88 -2.81 -14.18
CA GLU A 474 41.68 -2.13 -15.21
C GLU A 474 41.36 -0.63 -15.20
N HIS A 475 42.31 0.24 -15.46
CA HIS A 475 42.04 1.68 -15.54
C HIS A 475 42.63 2.29 -16.82
N VAL A 476 41.97 3.34 -17.29
CA VAL A 476 42.40 4.14 -18.47
C VAL A 476 42.16 5.61 -18.14
N ASP A 477 43.19 6.42 -18.35
CA ASP A 477 43.09 7.88 -18.25
C ASP A 477 42.70 8.48 -19.59
N ASP A 478 41.54 9.19 -19.58
CA ASP A 478 41.07 9.89 -20.78
C ASP A 478 40.42 11.22 -20.38
N GLY A 479 40.82 12.28 -21.09
CA GLY A 479 40.28 13.63 -20.86
C GLY A 479 40.42 14.16 -19.42
N GLY A 480 41.46 13.70 -18.68
CA GLY A 480 41.71 14.08 -17.28
C GLY A 480 40.78 13.37 -16.28
N VAL A 481 40.16 12.28 -16.67
CA VAL A 481 39.38 11.38 -15.82
C VAL A 481 39.97 9.98 -15.90
N THR A 482 40.14 9.34 -14.75
CA THR A 482 40.51 7.93 -14.67
C THR A 482 39.25 7.07 -14.65
N TYR A 483 39.09 6.26 -15.70
CA TYR A 483 37.99 5.30 -15.84
C TYR A 483 38.48 3.92 -15.42
N TYR A 484 37.72 3.28 -14.54
CA TYR A 484 37.95 1.93 -14.06
C TYR A 484 36.96 0.95 -14.68
N THR A 485 37.44 -0.24 -15.05
CA THR A 485 36.61 -1.33 -15.58
C THR A 485 36.83 -2.58 -14.76
N VAL A 486 35.77 -3.14 -14.21
CA VAL A 486 35.75 -4.39 -13.47
C VAL A 486 35.04 -5.44 -14.30
N ARG A 487 35.74 -6.54 -14.63
CA ARG A 487 35.14 -7.68 -15.36
C ARG A 487 34.59 -8.70 -14.37
N ILE A 488 33.32 -9.14 -14.57
CA ILE A 488 32.66 -10.14 -13.74
C ILE A 488 32.94 -11.52 -14.37
N PRO A 489 33.77 -12.37 -13.75
CA PRO A 489 34.05 -13.70 -14.25
C PRO A 489 32.79 -14.59 -14.20
N ASN A 490 32.67 -15.51 -15.17
CA ASN A 490 31.57 -16.51 -15.24
C ASN A 490 30.15 -15.94 -15.50
N ALA A 491 29.99 -14.69 -15.88
CA ALA A 491 28.70 -14.20 -16.36
C ALA A 491 28.37 -14.82 -17.73
N LYS A 492 27.09 -15.15 -17.98
CA LYS A 492 26.62 -15.77 -19.25
C LYS A 492 26.85 -14.87 -20.50
N ALA A 493 27.10 -13.59 -20.30
CA ALA A 493 27.61 -12.62 -21.27
C ALA A 493 28.81 -11.93 -20.65
N ALA A 494 29.76 -11.42 -21.46
CA ALA A 494 30.89 -10.60 -20.98
C ALA A 494 30.30 -9.38 -20.23
N SER A 495 30.14 -9.49 -18.92
CA SER A 495 29.60 -8.41 -18.09
C SER A 495 30.74 -7.65 -17.48
N GLU A 496 30.78 -6.35 -17.75
CA GLU A 496 31.71 -5.42 -17.13
C GLU A 496 30.95 -4.33 -16.40
N ILE A 497 31.57 -3.73 -15.42
CA ILE A 497 31.08 -2.54 -14.71
C ILE A 497 32.16 -1.48 -14.87
N GLY A 498 31.77 -0.33 -15.38
CA GLY A 498 32.62 0.86 -15.42
C GLY A 498 32.35 1.74 -14.19
N TYR A 499 33.41 2.43 -13.71
CA TYR A 499 33.21 3.53 -12.75
C TYR A 499 34.28 4.60 -12.89
N ALA A 500 33.93 5.82 -12.44
CA ALA A 500 34.86 6.94 -12.37
C ALA A 500 34.48 7.89 -11.23
N PHE A 501 35.46 8.62 -10.72
CA PHE A 501 35.24 9.73 -9.79
C PHE A 501 35.38 11.06 -10.55
N VAL A 502 34.34 11.88 -10.52
CA VAL A 502 34.28 13.16 -11.23
C VAL A 502 33.56 14.19 -10.37
N ASP A 503 34.22 15.33 -10.13
CA ASP A 503 33.63 16.52 -9.47
C ASP A 503 32.82 16.22 -8.17
N GLY A 504 33.38 15.34 -7.34
CA GLY A 504 32.73 14.95 -6.06
C GLY A 504 31.63 13.89 -6.18
N TYR A 505 31.56 13.22 -7.33
CA TYR A 505 30.63 12.10 -7.56
C TYR A 505 31.39 10.83 -7.94
N LEU A 506 30.85 9.69 -7.50
CA LEU A 506 31.16 8.36 -8.01
C LEU A 506 30.07 7.99 -9.01
N VAL A 507 30.46 7.84 -10.27
CA VAL A 507 29.61 7.39 -11.37
C VAL A 507 29.90 5.93 -11.66
N ILE A 508 28.92 5.07 -11.57
CA ILE A 508 29.02 3.63 -11.90
C ILE A 508 28.06 3.35 -13.05
N GLY A 509 28.46 2.54 -14.01
CA GLY A 509 27.61 2.18 -15.15
C GLY A 509 27.80 0.74 -15.62
N SER A 510 26.89 0.28 -16.46
CA SER A 510 26.91 -1.06 -17.07
C SER A 510 28.11 -1.31 -17.99
N SER A 511 28.85 -0.24 -18.38
CA SER A 511 30.11 -0.31 -19.10
C SER A 511 30.90 0.98 -18.89
N ARG A 512 32.21 0.96 -19.28
CA ARG A 512 33.03 2.15 -19.31
C ARG A 512 32.45 3.25 -20.22
N ASP A 513 31.87 2.87 -21.34
CA ASP A 513 31.36 3.83 -22.32
C ASP A 513 30.12 4.56 -21.78
N VAL A 514 29.26 3.87 -21.02
CA VAL A 514 28.13 4.48 -20.31
C VAL A 514 28.60 5.50 -19.28
N VAL A 515 29.70 5.22 -18.56
CA VAL A 515 30.29 6.16 -17.60
C VAL A 515 30.90 7.36 -18.32
N ALA A 516 31.61 7.11 -19.43
CA ALA A 516 32.23 8.19 -20.25
C ALA A 516 31.15 9.12 -20.82
N GLU A 517 30.02 8.58 -21.27
CA GLU A 517 28.89 9.39 -21.73
C GLU A 517 28.28 10.21 -20.58
N ALA A 518 28.12 9.66 -19.38
CA ALA A 518 27.65 10.42 -18.21
C ALA A 518 28.61 11.61 -17.90
N VAL A 519 29.91 11.40 -17.95
CA VAL A 519 30.91 12.45 -17.76
C VAL A 519 30.82 13.51 -18.87
N ARG A 520 30.61 13.09 -20.12
CA ARG A 520 30.40 14.01 -21.25
C ARG A 520 29.16 14.89 -21.01
N LEU A 521 28.03 14.29 -20.65
CA LEU A 521 26.78 15.01 -20.37
C LEU A 521 26.98 16.07 -19.28
N HIS A 522 27.65 15.70 -18.19
CA HIS A 522 27.96 16.60 -17.10
C HIS A 522 28.81 17.80 -17.57
N ARG A 523 29.85 17.56 -18.35
CA ARG A 523 30.77 18.62 -18.86
C ARG A 523 30.13 19.50 -19.91
N THR A 524 29.30 18.96 -20.81
CA THR A 524 28.63 19.74 -21.87
C THR A 524 27.38 20.42 -21.38
N GLY A 525 26.80 19.94 -20.28
CA GLY A 525 25.51 20.39 -19.76
C GLY A 525 24.31 19.91 -20.58
N GLU A 526 24.47 18.90 -21.45
CA GLU A 526 23.40 18.28 -22.24
C GLU A 526 22.70 17.17 -21.45
N SER A 527 22.39 17.42 -20.18
CA SER A 527 21.90 16.44 -19.23
C SER A 527 20.38 16.46 -19.07
N LEU A 528 19.86 15.43 -18.38
CA LEU A 528 18.44 15.36 -18.00
C LEU A 528 18.01 16.58 -17.18
N ALA A 529 18.87 17.08 -16.27
CA ALA A 529 18.60 18.26 -15.44
C ALA A 529 18.20 19.50 -16.25
N LYS A 530 18.70 19.63 -17.47
CA LYS A 530 18.45 20.77 -18.38
C LYS A 530 17.52 20.44 -19.54
N SER A 531 16.99 19.21 -19.58
CA SER A 531 16.08 18.79 -20.66
C SER A 531 14.73 19.52 -20.57
N GLU A 532 14.22 19.96 -21.72
CA GLU A 532 12.91 20.60 -21.81
C GLU A 532 11.79 19.69 -21.26
N LYS A 533 11.91 18.38 -21.46
CA LYS A 533 10.95 17.38 -20.97
C LYS A 533 10.88 17.35 -19.45
N LEU A 534 12.01 17.36 -18.75
CA LEU A 534 12.01 17.39 -17.28
C LEU A 534 11.48 18.73 -16.77
N LEU A 535 11.90 19.84 -17.36
CA LEU A 535 11.46 21.18 -16.97
C LEU A 535 9.94 21.37 -17.16
N ALA A 536 9.39 20.82 -18.25
CA ALA A 536 7.94 20.84 -18.51
C ALA A 536 7.15 19.96 -17.50
N SER A 537 7.79 18.98 -16.87
CA SER A 537 7.14 18.12 -15.85
C SER A 537 7.08 18.76 -14.47
N LEU A 538 7.72 19.91 -14.25
CA LEU A 538 7.71 20.60 -12.96
C LEU A 538 6.32 21.20 -12.70
N PRO A 539 5.67 20.85 -11.58
CA PRO A 539 4.35 21.41 -11.26
C PRO A 539 4.41 22.94 -11.05
N PRO A 540 3.42 23.71 -11.50
CA PRO A 540 3.36 25.15 -11.31
C PRO A 540 3.54 25.56 -9.84
N GLY A 541 4.41 26.55 -9.63
CA GLY A 541 4.71 27.06 -8.27
C GLY A 541 5.70 26.23 -7.46
N HIS A 542 6.25 25.16 -8.03
CA HIS A 542 7.27 24.33 -7.38
C HIS A 542 8.69 24.67 -7.90
N SER A 543 9.68 24.34 -7.07
CA SER A 543 11.10 24.56 -7.37
C SER A 543 11.76 23.30 -7.89
N LEU A 544 12.80 23.45 -8.73
CA LEU A 544 13.74 22.37 -9.10
C LEU A 544 14.55 21.84 -7.91
N SER A 545 14.63 22.59 -6.80
CA SER A 545 15.18 22.07 -5.56
C SER A 545 14.17 21.13 -4.91
N ALA A 546 14.50 19.86 -4.89
CA ALA A 546 13.66 18.79 -4.36
C ALA A 546 14.47 17.87 -3.44
N SER A 547 13.81 17.05 -2.66
CA SER A 547 14.45 15.99 -1.84
C SER A 547 14.51 14.67 -2.58
N ALA A 548 13.59 14.47 -3.53
CA ALA A 548 13.66 13.35 -4.46
C ALA A 548 12.90 13.68 -5.74
N LEU A 549 13.28 12.97 -6.79
CA LEU A 549 12.64 12.99 -8.11
C LEU A 549 12.52 11.56 -8.61
N LEU A 550 11.34 11.21 -9.12
CA LEU A 550 11.16 10.03 -9.96
C LEU A 550 10.66 10.50 -11.33
N TYR A 551 11.48 10.31 -12.34
CA TYR A 551 11.21 10.62 -13.74
C TYR A 551 10.98 9.32 -14.51
N GLN A 552 9.95 9.27 -15.34
CA GLN A 552 9.63 8.10 -16.14
C GLN A 552 9.03 8.53 -17.48
N ASP A 553 9.48 7.90 -18.57
CA ASP A 553 8.82 7.94 -19.87
C ASP A 553 7.87 6.73 -20.02
N PRO A 554 6.55 6.90 -19.87
CA PRO A 554 5.60 5.77 -19.86
C PRO A 554 5.53 5.05 -21.21
N LEU A 555 5.68 5.76 -22.33
CA LEU A 555 5.64 5.16 -23.66
C LEU A 555 6.92 4.38 -23.95
N ALA A 556 8.09 4.93 -23.59
CA ALA A 556 9.36 4.21 -23.70
C ALA A 556 9.35 2.93 -22.85
N MET A 557 8.85 2.99 -21.63
CA MET A 557 8.71 1.82 -20.74
C MET A 557 7.72 0.78 -21.28
N THR A 558 6.65 1.23 -21.92
CA THR A 558 5.65 0.33 -22.55
C THR A 558 6.21 -0.30 -23.82
N ALA A 559 6.86 0.48 -24.67
CA ALA A 559 7.57 -0.01 -25.87
C ALA A 559 8.58 -1.09 -25.50
N LEU A 560 9.32 -0.88 -24.42
CA LEU A 560 10.25 -1.86 -23.90
C LEU A 560 9.60 -3.19 -23.55
N ARG A 561 8.51 -3.18 -22.78
CA ARG A 561 7.76 -4.40 -22.37
C ARG A 561 7.25 -5.18 -23.58
N LEU A 562 6.89 -4.49 -24.65
CA LEU A 562 6.32 -5.07 -25.86
C LEU A 562 7.37 -5.56 -26.86
N ARG A 563 8.65 -5.18 -26.74
CA ARG A 563 9.70 -5.59 -27.68
C ARG A 563 9.81 -7.11 -27.90
N GLN A 564 9.62 -7.88 -26.83
CA GLN A 564 9.70 -9.34 -26.90
C GLN A 564 8.43 -10.01 -27.47
N VAL A 565 7.30 -9.35 -27.33
CA VAL A 565 5.97 -9.90 -27.62
C VAL A 565 5.38 -9.34 -28.91
N ALA A 566 5.62 -8.07 -29.20
CA ALA A 566 5.11 -7.34 -30.36
C ALA A 566 6.11 -6.28 -30.86
N PRO A 567 7.23 -6.68 -31.54
CA PRO A 567 8.32 -5.78 -31.89
C PRO A 567 7.88 -4.60 -32.77
N GLY A 568 7.01 -4.79 -33.74
CA GLY A 568 6.52 -3.70 -34.59
C GLY A 568 5.70 -2.66 -33.83
N LEU A 569 4.95 -3.09 -32.79
CA LEU A 569 4.23 -2.20 -31.89
C LEU A 569 5.21 -1.44 -30.98
N ALA A 570 6.24 -2.13 -30.49
CA ALA A 570 7.28 -1.51 -29.67
C ALA A 570 8.01 -0.40 -30.41
N GLU A 571 8.32 -0.58 -31.69
CA GLU A 571 8.95 0.44 -32.54
C GLU A 571 8.03 1.67 -32.72
N SER A 572 6.74 1.45 -32.98
CA SER A 572 5.78 2.54 -33.13
C SER A 572 5.62 3.34 -31.83
N LEU A 573 5.54 2.65 -30.68
CA LEU A 573 5.47 3.31 -29.37
C LEU A 573 6.79 4.03 -29.02
N ALA A 574 7.94 3.47 -29.37
CA ALA A 574 9.21 4.13 -29.17
C ALA A 574 9.35 5.43 -29.96
N GLN A 575 8.80 5.49 -31.20
CA GLN A 575 8.73 6.71 -31.98
C GLN A 575 7.79 7.74 -31.32
N LEU A 576 6.59 7.33 -30.87
CA LEU A 576 5.67 8.20 -30.13
C LEU A 576 6.24 8.69 -28.81
N ALA A 577 7.11 7.91 -28.15
CA ALA A 577 7.76 8.30 -26.90
C ALA A 577 8.69 9.51 -27.07
N THR A 578 9.22 9.76 -28.29
CA THR A 578 10.05 10.95 -28.54
C THR A 578 9.26 12.25 -28.40
N GLU A 579 7.95 12.21 -28.63
CA GLU A 579 7.02 13.35 -28.58
C GLU A 579 6.17 13.36 -27.31
N SER A 580 6.26 12.31 -26.46
CA SER A 580 5.46 12.20 -25.27
C SER A 580 5.91 13.13 -24.15
N THR A 581 4.96 13.54 -23.32
CA THR A 581 5.27 14.21 -22.05
C THR A 581 5.60 13.14 -20.99
N PRO A 582 6.81 13.14 -20.43
CA PRO A 582 7.17 12.22 -19.37
C PRO A 582 6.41 12.49 -18.09
N GLY A 583 6.24 11.46 -17.27
CA GLY A 583 5.75 11.60 -15.91
C GLY A 583 6.90 11.93 -14.96
N ALA A 584 6.67 12.88 -14.05
CA ALA A 584 7.60 13.12 -12.96
C ALA A 584 6.87 13.31 -11.63
N ILE A 585 7.45 12.74 -10.58
CA ILE A 585 7.06 12.93 -9.19
C ILE A 585 8.17 13.67 -8.49
N TRP A 586 7.86 14.83 -7.95
CA TRP A 586 8.77 15.69 -7.18
C TRP A 586 8.43 15.58 -5.70
N VAL A 587 9.41 15.30 -4.86
CA VAL A 587 9.22 15.10 -3.41
C VAL A 587 10.01 16.13 -2.62
N TYR A 588 9.38 16.71 -1.63
CA TYR A 588 9.92 17.78 -0.78
C TYR A 588 9.87 17.36 0.69
N GLY A 589 11.02 17.08 1.28
CA GLY A 589 11.17 16.69 2.68
C GLY A 589 11.30 17.92 3.59
N GLU A 590 10.19 18.40 4.13
CA GLU A 590 10.15 19.52 5.08
C GLU A 590 10.36 19.05 6.52
N GLU A 591 10.46 19.96 7.47
CA GLU A 591 10.71 19.64 8.87
C GLU A 591 9.58 18.80 9.50
N THR A 592 8.32 19.15 9.20
CA THR A 592 7.12 18.51 9.74
C THR A 592 6.22 17.90 8.67
N ALA A 593 6.70 17.80 7.42
CA ALA A 593 5.92 17.22 6.34
C ALA A 593 6.83 16.57 5.26
N ILE A 594 6.24 15.66 4.52
CA ILE A 594 6.74 15.21 3.22
C ILE A 594 5.66 15.56 2.22
N ARG A 595 6.01 16.37 1.21
CA ARG A 595 5.10 16.72 0.12
C ARG A 595 5.56 16.10 -1.18
N GLU A 596 4.61 15.66 -1.95
CA GLU A 596 4.77 15.16 -3.31
C GLU A 596 3.95 16.03 -4.25
N ALA A 597 4.48 16.32 -5.42
CA ALA A 597 3.76 16.99 -6.49
C ALA A 597 4.08 16.35 -7.84
N SER A 598 3.05 16.14 -8.67
CA SER A 598 3.17 15.54 -9.99
C SER A 598 2.25 16.25 -11.00
N THR A 599 2.69 16.32 -12.26
CA THR A 599 1.88 16.78 -13.39
C THR A 599 1.34 15.64 -14.26
N SER A 600 1.64 14.39 -13.91
CA SER A 600 1.26 13.21 -14.67
C SER A 600 0.08 12.49 -14.05
N SER A 601 -1.04 12.41 -14.74
CA SER A 601 -2.21 11.64 -14.33
C SER A 601 -1.96 10.12 -14.24
N ALA A 602 -0.99 9.60 -14.98
CA ALA A 602 -0.65 8.16 -14.98
C ALA A 602 0.13 7.72 -13.74
N MET A 603 0.84 8.64 -13.06
CA MET A 603 1.66 8.35 -11.87
C MET A 603 0.95 8.68 -10.55
N ASP A 604 -0.12 9.46 -10.58
CA ASP A 604 -0.84 9.96 -9.39
C ASP A 604 -1.35 8.84 -8.46
N VAL A 605 -1.71 7.70 -9.04
CA VAL A 605 -2.12 6.52 -8.28
C VAL A 605 -0.92 5.76 -7.71
N GLY A 606 0.25 5.90 -8.34
CA GLY A 606 1.49 5.20 -7.96
C GLY A 606 2.14 5.77 -6.70
N GLY A 607 2.26 7.10 -6.59
CA GLY A 607 2.89 7.76 -5.44
C GLY A 607 2.12 7.55 -4.14
N VAL A 608 0.79 7.78 -4.16
CA VAL A 608 -0.09 7.48 -3.02
C VAL A 608 -0.09 6.00 -2.67
N LEU A 609 -0.05 5.11 -3.69
CA LEU A 609 0.03 3.66 -3.47
C LEU A 609 1.39 3.23 -2.94
N ILE A 610 2.50 3.89 -3.28
CA ILE A 610 3.83 3.56 -2.74
C ILE A 610 3.89 3.94 -1.26
N VAL A 611 3.46 5.15 -0.87
CA VAL A 611 3.41 5.57 0.54
C VAL A 611 2.39 4.74 1.32
N ALA A 612 1.21 4.50 0.77
CA ALA A 612 0.19 3.64 1.37
C ALA A 612 0.58 2.16 1.35
N ALA A 613 1.23 1.67 0.28
CA ALA A 613 1.70 0.28 0.19
C ALA A 613 2.87 -0.03 1.12
N ILE A 614 3.69 0.97 1.48
CA ILE A 614 4.76 0.82 2.47
C ILE A 614 4.21 0.99 3.90
N ALA A 615 3.33 1.96 4.12
CA ALA A 615 2.81 2.29 5.46
C ALA A 615 1.68 1.36 5.91
N ILE A 616 0.69 1.11 5.07
CA ILE A 616 -0.51 0.33 5.44
C ILE A 616 -0.22 -1.17 5.66
N PRO A 617 0.53 -1.89 4.78
CA PRO A 617 0.88 -3.28 5.05
C PRO A 617 1.81 -3.44 6.25
N ASN A 618 2.71 -2.48 6.50
CA ASN A 618 3.59 -2.52 7.67
C ASN A 618 2.82 -2.23 8.95
N LEU A 619 1.88 -1.28 8.94
CA LEU A 619 0.94 -1.03 10.04
C LEU A 619 0.04 -2.23 10.33
N LEU A 620 -0.50 -2.87 9.27
CA LEU A 620 -1.31 -4.08 9.42
C LEU A 620 -0.47 -5.27 9.90
N ARG A 621 0.74 -5.46 9.40
CA ARG A 621 1.68 -6.49 9.86
C ARG A 621 2.10 -6.23 11.30
N SER A 622 2.42 -4.98 11.67
CA SER A 622 2.76 -4.59 13.04
C SER A 622 1.57 -4.83 13.98
N ARG A 623 0.35 -4.52 13.56
CA ARG A 623 -0.87 -4.81 14.33
C ARG A 623 -1.10 -6.32 14.49
N ILE A 624 -0.95 -7.10 13.42
CA ILE A 624 -1.07 -8.55 13.47
C ILE A 624 0.00 -9.14 14.40
N ALA A 625 1.26 -8.72 14.25
CA ALA A 625 2.37 -9.18 15.10
C ALA A 625 2.18 -8.77 16.57
N ALA A 626 1.67 -7.56 16.84
CA ALA A 626 1.34 -7.10 18.18
C ALA A 626 0.22 -7.93 18.82
N ASN A 627 -0.84 -8.22 18.06
CA ASN A 627 -1.94 -9.07 18.53
C ASN A 627 -1.49 -10.52 18.76
N GLU A 628 -0.65 -11.09 17.88
CA GLU A 628 -0.03 -12.42 18.06
C GLU A 628 0.87 -12.45 19.30
N ALA A 629 1.73 -11.46 19.49
CA ALA A 629 2.59 -11.36 20.66
C ALA A 629 1.77 -11.23 21.96
N SER A 630 0.70 -10.43 21.96
CA SER A 630 -0.24 -10.32 23.07
C SER A 630 -0.94 -11.65 23.35
N ALA A 631 -1.33 -12.39 22.31
CA ALA A 631 -1.94 -13.72 22.45
C ALA A 631 -0.97 -14.72 23.05
N VAL A 632 0.27 -14.79 22.58
CA VAL A 632 1.34 -15.65 23.12
C VAL A 632 1.62 -15.30 24.59
N GLY A 633 1.75 -13.99 24.91
CA GLY A 633 1.90 -13.51 26.27
C GLY A 633 0.74 -13.95 27.18
N SER A 634 -0.50 -13.82 26.70
CA SER A 634 -1.70 -14.25 27.44
C SER A 634 -1.75 -15.76 27.63
N VAL A 635 -1.42 -16.58 26.62
CA VAL A 635 -1.30 -18.04 26.75
C VAL A 635 -0.26 -18.41 27.83
N ARG A 636 0.91 -17.74 27.84
CA ARG A 636 1.95 -17.94 28.85
C ARG A 636 1.45 -17.58 30.26
N THR A 637 0.76 -16.45 30.39
CA THR A 637 0.18 -16.01 31.67
C THR A 637 -0.85 -17.02 32.18
N VAL A 638 -1.73 -17.54 31.31
CA VAL A 638 -2.70 -18.57 31.67
C VAL A 638 -1.99 -19.87 32.09
N SER A 639 -0.97 -20.30 31.36
CA SER A 639 -0.22 -21.49 31.69
C SER A 639 0.48 -21.35 33.06
N THR A 640 1.05 -20.17 33.37
CA THR A 640 1.60 -19.88 34.69
C THR A 640 0.53 -19.89 35.77
N ALA A 641 -0.62 -19.29 35.53
CA ALA A 641 -1.76 -19.31 36.47
C ALA A 641 -2.26 -20.73 36.74
N GLN A 642 -2.29 -21.60 35.75
CA GLN A 642 -2.66 -23.02 35.89
C GLN A 642 -1.72 -23.77 36.80
N VAL A 643 -0.38 -23.56 36.69
CA VAL A 643 0.62 -24.15 37.57
C VAL A 643 0.46 -23.64 39.00
N VAL A 644 0.27 -22.31 39.19
CA VAL A 644 0.01 -21.73 40.51
C VAL A 644 -1.28 -22.29 41.13
N TYR A 645 -2.34 -22.40 40.33
CA TYR A 645 -3.61 -22.97 40.78
C TYR A 645 -3.46 -24.41 41.23
N SER A 646 -2.83 -25.27 40.45
CA SER A 646 -2.63 -26.70 40.78
C SER A 646 -1.81 -26.92 42.04
N THR A 647 -0.84 -26.04 42.28
CA THR A 647 -0.01 -26.09 43.54
C THR A 647 -0.76 -25.56 44.74
N THR A 648 -1.65 -24.56 44.56
CA THR A 648 -2.42 -23.97 45.65
C THR A 648 -3.60 -24.88 46.04
N TYR A 649 -4.23 -25.54 45.04
CA TYR A 649 -5.39 -26.43 45.23
C TYR A 649 -5.12 -27.86 44.74
N PRO A 650 -4.19 -28.62 45.38
CA PRO A 650 -3.72 -29.91 44.83
C PRO A 650 -4.80 -30.99 44.74
N LYS A 651 -5.90 -30.87 45.51
CA LYS A 651 -7.04 -31.77 45.43
C LYS A 651 -7.93 -31.50 44.19
N ARG A 652 -7.81 -30.31 43.57
CA ARG A 652 -8.52 -29.91 42.37
C ARG A 652 -7.70 -30.12 41.08
N GLY A 653 -6.38 -30.15 41.20
CA GLY A 653 -5.47 -30.17 40.04
C GLY A 653 -5.50 -28.85 39.28
N TYR A 654 -5.62 -28.88 37.97
CA TYR A 654 -5.70 -27.67 37.15
C TYR A 654 -7.09 -27.02 37.17
N ALA A 655 -7.19 -25.73 36.91
CA ALA A 655 -8.48 -25.01 36.79
C ALA A 655 -9.24 -25.45 35.53
N PRO A 656 -10.55 -25.73 35.64
CA PRO A 656 -11.34 -26.22 34.50
C PRO A 656 -11.56 -25.18 33.39
N ASP A 657 -11.50 -23.90 33.72
CA ASP A 657 -11.75 -22.80 32.81
C ASP A 657 -11.03 -21.50 33.23
N LEU A 658 -11.18 -20.45 32.40
CA LEU A 658 -10.60 -19.14 32.69
C LEU A 658 -11.32 -18.44 33.86
N ALA A 659 -12.61 -18.61 34.01
CA ALA A 659 -13.38 -17.96 35.08
C ALA A 659 -12.89 -18.41 36.48
N THR A 660 -12.52 -19.67 36.62
CA THR A 660 -11.91 -20.22 37.85
C THR A 660 -10.60 -19.56 38.21
N LEU A 661 -9.80 -19.16 37.21
CA LEU A 661 -8.54 -18.43 37.41
C LEU A 661 -8.75 -16.93 37.66
N GLY A 662 -9.94 -16.42 37.37
CA GLY A 662 -10.30 -15.01 37.46
C GLY A 662 -10.59 -14.52 38.87
N PRO A 663 -10.89 -13.20 39.02
CA PRO A 663 -11.23 -12.59 40.28
C PRO A 663 -12.59 -13.06 40.82
N ASP A 664 -12.73 -13.10 42.14
CA ASP A 664 -14.01 -13.39 42.79
C ASP A 664 -14.99 -12.21 42.66
N PRO A 665 -16.23 -12.44 42.23
CA PRO A 665 -17.26 -11.39 42.13
C PRO A 665 -17.56 -10.65 43.44
N ARG A 666 -17.20 -11.23 44.58
CA ARG A 666 -17.43 -10.65 45.93
C ARG A 666 -16.42 -9.57 46.29
N GLY A 667 -15.29 -9.47 45.60
CA GLY A 667 -14.31 -8.41 45.78
C GLY A 667 -12.84 -8.81 45.47
N PRO A 668 -11.95 -7.84 45.30
CA PRO A 668 -10.59 -8.08 44.78
C PRO A 668 -9.65 -8.83 45.74
N ASN A 669 -10.01 -9.00 47.01
CA ASN A 669 -9.19 -9.66 48.01
C ASN A 669 -9.80 -10.99 48.49
N VAL A 670 -10.74 -11.56 47.74
CA VAL A 670 -11.35 -12.84 48.01
C VAL A 670 -10.79 -13.89 47.06
N TYR A 671 -10.07 -14.88 47.58
CA TYR A 671 -9.48 -15.95 46.78
C TYR A 671 -10.09 -17.29 47.20
N THR A 672 -10.63 -18.01 46.24
CA THR A 672 -11.25 -19.33 46.48
C THR A 672 -10.82 -20.33 45.40
N ALA A 673 -11.10 -21.60 45.59
CA ALA A 673 -10.82 -22.60 44.58
C ALA A 673 -11.71 -22.46 43.33
N ASP A 674 -12.79 -21.71 43.40
CA ASP A 674 -13.70 -21.44 42.26
C ASP A 674 -13.39 -20.08 41.59
N HIS A 675 -12.66 -19.19 42.28
CA HIS A 675 -12.19 -17.89 41.79
C HIS A 675 -10.85 -17.56 42.43
N ALA A 676 -9.75 -17.94 41.75
CA ALA A 676 -8.43 -17.92 42.36
C ALA A 676 -7.72 -16.54 42.27
N GLY A 677 -8.25 -15.57 41.51
CA GLY A 677 -7.68 -14.22 41.38
C GLY A 677 -6.29 -14.19 40.76
N LEU A 678 -5.93 -15.18 39.93
CA LEU A 678 -4.62 -15.32 39.30
C LEU A 678 -4.53 -14.61 37.94
N LEU A 679 -5.68 -14.29 37.35
CA LEU A 679 -5.81 -13.57 36.08
C LEU A 679 -6.68 -12.33 36.26
N ASP A 680 -6.47 -11.33 35.39
CA ASP A 680 -7.29 -10.12 35.36
C ASP A 680 -8.68 -10.37 34.76
N GLU A 681 -9.64 -9.47 35.05
CA GLU A 681 -11.01 -9.55 34.58
C GLU A 681 -11.14 -9.49 33.05
N THR A 682 -10.18 -8.89 32.36
CA THR A 682 -10.16 -8.81 30.90
C THR A 682 -10.00 -10.18 30.25
N LEU A 683 -9.19 -11.03 30.85
CA LEU A 683 -8.89 -12.37 30.34
C LEU A 683 -9.73 -13.46 30.99
N ALA A 684 -10.22 -13.25 32.21
CA ALA A 684 -10.85 -14.28 33.04
C ALA A 684 -12.01 -13.71 33.85
N ASN A 685 -13.08 -13.21 33.22
CA ASN A 685 -14.31 -12.81 33.92
C ASN A 685 -15.26 -14.00 34.12
N LYS A 686 -16.30 -13.81 34.89
CA LYS A 686 -17.31 -14.84 35.23
C LYS A 686 -17.99 -15.52 34.05
N SER A 687 -17.95 -14.93 32.85
CA SER A 687 -18.51 -15.52 31.62
C SER A 687 -17.49 -16.38 30.86
N CYS A 688 -16.25 -16.43 31.30
CA CYS A 688 -15.17 -17.19 30.67
C CYS A 688 -15.13 -18.66 31.08
N THR A 689 -16.30 -19.30 31.06
CA THR A 689 -16.49 -20.73 31.42
C THR A 689 -15.88 -21.65 30.33
N ALA A 690 -15.82 -22.95 30.65
CA ALA A 690 -15.28 -23.96 29.74
C ALA A 690 -15.95 -23.99 28.35
N ASP A 691 -17.20 -23.53 28.24
CA ASP A 691 -17.96 -23.47 27.00
C ASP A 691 -17.91 -22.10 26.29
N ALA A 692 -17.26 -21.10 26.87
CA ALA A 692 -17.24 -19.73 26.40
C ALA A 692 -15.85 -19.29 25.90
N TRP A 693 -15.82 -18.42 24.92
CA TRP A 693 -14.62 -17.74 24.43
C TRP A 693 -14.55 -16.34 25.02
N CYS A 694 -13.40 -15.98 25.60
CA CYS A 694 -13.13 -14.64 26.09
C CYS A 694 -12.15 -13.89 25.19
N THR A 695 -12.43 -12.61 24.95
CA THR A 695 -11.72 -11.84 23.93
C THR A 695 -10.76 -10.84 24.55
N LYS A 696 -9.50 -10.80 24.05
CA LYS A 696 -8.48 -9.82 24.39
C LYS A 696 -7.59 -9.55 23.18
N SER A 697 -7.34 -8.27 22.87
CA SER A 697 -6.39 -7.84 21.81
C SER A 697 -6.59 -8.54 20.45
N GLY A 698 -7.84 -8.68 19.99
CA GLY A 698 -8.14 -9.31 18.70
C GLY A 698 -8.05 -10.82 18.67
N TYR A 699 -7.83 -11.46 19.83
CA TYR A 699 -7.84 -12.90 20.03
C TYR A 699 -8.92 -13.31 20.99
N ARG A 700 -9.48 -14.50 20.82
CA ARG A 700 -10.38 -15.13 21.77
C ARG A 700 -9.68 -16.32 22.40
N PHE A 701 -9.87 -16.46 23.70
CA PHE A 701 -9.21 -17.42 24.56
C PHE A 701 -10.21 -18.39 25.16
N ARG A 702 -9.79 -19.63 25.33
CA ARG A 702 -10.56 -20.65 26.00
C ARG A 702 -9.60 -21.61 26.73
N VAL A 703 -10.00 -22.02 27.92
CA VAL A 703 -9.35 -23.11 28.66
C VAL A 703 -10.35 -24.25 28.78
N THR A 704 -9.90 -25.45 28.53
CA THR A 704 -10.63 -26.70 28.80
C THR A 704 -9.69 -27.63 29.56
N ALA A 705 -10.23 -28.39 30.50
CA ALA A 705 -9.46 -29.36 31.28
C ALA A 705 -10.14 -30.73 31.30
N ASP A 706 -9.34 -31.78 31.35
CA ASP A 706 -9.81 -33.17 31.56
C ASP A 706 -9.94 -33.43 33.04
N CYS A 707 -11.19 -33.46 33.53
CA CYS A 707 -11.50 -33.56 34.96
C CYS A 707 -12.24 -34.87 35.26
N LYS A 708 -11.71 -35.64 36.22
CA LYS A 708 -12.35 -36.83 36.78
C LYS A 708 -12.63 -36.61 38.26
N GLN A 709 -13.86 -36.83 38.68
CA GLN A 709 -14.29 -36.69 40.10
C GLN A 709 -13.87 -35.35 40.76
N HIS A 710 -13.95 -34.21 39.99
CA HIS A 710 -13.57 -32.86 40.40
C HIS A 710 -12.03 -32.61 40.49
N GLN A 711 -11.21 -33.52 40.00
CA GLN A 711 -9.75 -33.32 39.86
C GLN A 711 -9.38 -33.29 38.37
N CYS A 712 -8.74 -32.22 37.95
CA CYS A 712 -8.32 -32.03 36.56
C CYS A 712 -6.83 -32.35 36.41
N GLU A 713 -6.50 -33.36 35.58
CA GLU A 713 -5.14 -33.89 35.41
C GLU A 713 -4.39 -33.17 34.27
N GLU A 714 -5.10 -32.69 33.28
CA GLU A 714 -4.52 -31.99 32.13
C GLU A 714 -5.42 -30.82 31.72
N TYR A 715 -4.84 -29.77 31.14
CA TYR A 715 -5.57 -28.65 30.59
C TYR A 715 -5.05 -28.30 29.20
N VAL A 716 -5.86 -27.57 28.43
CA VAL A 716 -5.48 -26.92 27.18
C VAL A 716 -5.93 -25.48 27.24
N VAL A 717 -5.01 -24.53 27.02
CA VAL A 717 -5.34 -23.14 26.72
C VAL A 717 -5.19 -22.92 25.23
N VAL A 718 -6.18 -22.29 24.60
CA VAL A 718 -6.19 -21.94 23.19
C VAL A 718 -6.42 -20.46 23.03
N ALA A 719 -5.65 -19.83 22.14
CA ALA A 719 -5.86 -18.49 21.65
C ALA A 719 -6.04 -18.53 20.12
N THR A 720 -7.15 -18.04 19.62
CA THR A 720 -7.46 -18.02 18.18
C THR A 720 -7.93 -16.62 17.77
N PRO A 721 -7.59 -16.12 16.56
CA PRO A 721 -8.01 -14.80 16.12
C PRO A 721 -9.54 -14.68 16.08
N VAL A 722 -10.04 -13.48 16.33
CA VAL A 722 -11.49 -13.18 16.24
C VAL A 722 -11.92 -13.07 14.78
N ASP A 723 -11.05 -12.55 13.91
CA ASP A 723 -11.34 -12.28 12.50
C ASP A 723 -10.77 -13.38 11.60
N SER A 724 -11.61 -13.93 10.71
CA SER A 724 -11.26 -15.01 9.77
C SER A 724 -10.46 -14.51 8.56
N ASN A 725 -10.32 -13.19 8.37
CA ASN A 725 -9.75 -12.61 7.15
C ASN A 725 -8.25 -12.36 7.21
N THR A 726 -7.57 -12.70 8.32
CA THR A 726 -6.13 -12.52 8.48
C THR A 726 -5.42 -13.87 8.52
N ARG A 727 -4.31 -14.02 7.81
CA ARG A 727 -3.35 -15.12 8.02
C ARG A 727 -2.68 -14.95 9.36
N THR A 728 -3.41 -15.17 10.44
CA THR A 728 -2.95 -15.10 11.82
C THR A 728 -2.88 -16.49 12.40
N ARG A 729 -1.91 -16.70 13.27
CA ARG A 729 -1.71 -18.00 13.92
C ARG A 729 -2.68 -18.17 15.07
N SER A 730 -3.20 -19.38 15.24
CA SER A 730 -3.78 -19.82 16.52
C SER A 730 -2.67 -20.41 17.37
N PHE A 731 -2.77 -20.24 18.70
CA PHE A 731 -1.79 -20.68 19.67
C PHE A 731 -2.44 -21.61 20.68
N CYS A 732 -1.70 -22.59 21.17
CA CYS A 732 -2.14 -23.42 22.27
C CYS A 732 -0.97 -23.79 23.19
N SER A 733 -1.30 -24.16 24.44
CA SER A 733 -0.38 -24.75 25.40
C SER A 733 -1.13 -25.76 26.27
N THR A 734 -0.44 -26.75 26.77
CA THR A 734 -0.94 -27.78 27.70
C THR A 734 -0.12 -27.77 29.00
N SER A 735 -0.33 -28.76 29.85
CA SER A 735 0.40 -28.95 31.10
C SER A 735 1.92 -29.09 30.92
N ASP A 736 2.42 -29.34 29.69
CA ASP A 736 3.83 -29.36 29.35
C ASP A 736 4.48 -27.96 29.24
N GLY A 737 3.69 -26.88 29.30
CA GLY A 737 4.16 -25.50 29.23
C GLY A 737 4.69 -25.05 27.86
N VAL A 738 4.67 -25.93 26.86
CA VAL A 738 5.17 -25.61 25.51
C VAL A 738 4.07 -24.87 24.72
N ILE A 739 4.39 -23.64 24.28
CA ILE A 739 3.50 -22.90 23.40
C ILE A 739 3.69 -23.38 21.97
N ARG A 740 2.61 -23.71 21.32
CA ARG A 740 2.56 -24.20 19.94
C ARG A 740 1.69 -23.30 19.09
N SER A 741 1.94 -23.31 17.79
CA SER A 741 1.19 -22.47 16.87
C SER A 741 0.79 -23.21 15.60
N LYS A 742 -0.34 -22.82 15.02
CA LYS A 742 -0.84 -23.34 13.72
C LYS A 742 -1.40 -22.19 12.90
N MET A 743 -1.05 -22.18 11.61
CA MET A 743 -1.68 -21.28 10.64
C MET A 743 -2.99 -21.91 10.19
N ASP A 744 -4.11 -21.40 10.70
CA ASP A 744 -5.43 -21.94 10.36
C ASP A 744 -6.50 -20.83 10.42
N SER A 745 -7.69 -21.13 9.90
CA SER A 745 -8.89 -20.33 10.11
C SER A 745 -9.23 -20.27 11.61
N PRO A 746 -9.92 -19.22 12.09
CA PRO A 746 -10.32 -19.14 13.48
C PRO A 746 -11.02 -20.41 13.93
N LEU A 747 -10.52 -20.98 15.02
CA LEU A 747 -11.06 -22.21 15.57
C LEU A 747 -12.47 -21.97 16.12
N THR A 748 -13.42 -22.76 15.71
CA THR A 748 -14.82 -22.71 16.21
C THR A 748 -15.07 -23.70 17.34
N SER A 749 -14.24 -24.75 17.44
CA SER A 749 -14.36 -25.83 18.41
C SER A 749 -13.17 -25.83 19.38
N PRO A 750 -13.32 -26.37 20.59
CA PRO A 750 -12.21 -26.57 21.50
C PRO A 750 -11.18 -27.54 20.90
N VAL A 751 -9.91 -27.32 21.25
CA VAL A 751 -8.80 -28.18 20.87
C VAL A 751 -8.50 -29.12 22.03
N THR A 752 -8.27 -30.39 21.74
CA THR A 752 -7.86 -31.39 22.74
C THR A 752 -6.37 -31.28 23.05
N ALA A 753 -5.91 -31.84 24.18
CA ALA A 753 -4.50 -31.85 24.54
C ALA A 753 -3.63 -32.59 23.50
N SER A 754 -4.12 -33.68 22.96
CA SER A 754 -3.44 -34.44 21.89
C SER A 754 -3.33 -33.64 20.58
N GLU A 755 -4.37 -32.92 20.20
CA GLU A 755 -4.35 -32.03 19.02
C GLU A 755 -3.37 -30.87 19.23
N CYS A 756 -3.36 -30.21 20.40
CA CYS A 756 -2.42 -29.16 20.70
C CYS A 756 -0.97 -29.66 20.64
N LYS A 757 -0.70 -30.82 21.23
CA LYS A 757 0.65 -31.44 21.21
C LYS A 757 1.13 -31.81 19.79
N ALA A 758 0.22 -31.99 18.86
CA ALA A 758 0.54 -32.23 17.43
C ALA A 758 0.90 -30.94 16.67
N TRP A 759 0.62 -29.74 17.21
CA TRP A 759 1.02 -28.50 16.57
C TRP A 759 2.52 -28.25 16.72
N PRO A 760 3.17 -27.59 15.74
CA PRO A 760 4.59 -27.24 15.86
C PRO A 760 4.84 -26.29 17.04
N PRO A 761 5.93 -26.49 17.81
CA PRO A 761 6.34 -25.55 18.84
C PRO A 761 6.60 -24.16 18.26
N LEU A 762 6.25 -23.13 19.02
CA LEU A 762 6.59 -21.75 18.66
C LEU A 762 8.09 -21.56 18.89
N GLN A 763 8.82 -21.29 17.81
CA GLN A 763 10.25 -20.98 17.84
C GLN A 763 10.50 -19.54 18.27
#